data_34aca9e542e61fcd8ea06713c906691e
#
_entry.id   34aca9e542e61fcd8ea06713c906691e
#
_cell.length_a   1.000
_cell.length_b   1.000
_cell.length_c   1.000
_cell.angle_alpha   90.00
_cell.angle_beta   90.00
_cell.angle_gamma   90.00
#
_symmetry.space_group_name_H-M   'P 1'
#
loop_
_entity.id
_entity.type
_entity.pdbx_description
1 polymer ?
#
loop_
_entity_poly.entity_id
_entity_poly.type
_entity_poly.pdbx_seq_one_letter_code
_entity_poly.pdbx_strand_id
1 'polypeptide(L)'
;MLPYGKGWYTFVTFLYENRDAFSEYRANLIPLLLQCELVGFSEKDAPNLKKYVFSILADDVNQTFAYDRIHGKPDKEVIRLLFKWMNENPEQIKKWAENALEVDSYKYDVIKEFLLLSDSGEAMGFINTYPDIYKALIRQEWLDDEGIVHDYYPMIHQSSGLTTSYIYFFYSHPADAIGFLCEILNYDIEKSKRSHTQKLEQIKVKVDGNEITLLGNAYLWREYRGQNYQSHVRESLLMTFEKWMMDSIKNNIDGAKYALSTESLLAVFDIVYRKCYNVSAWGVLASVATRFPIFVGMKAMPIYSCRDFILWDKTRLSAQLMQPMISPLASKNVQKEVAYSYQLPHRKQDLEGIILKMSITERFAAEFRKLVKHLKETATTYLEKVSAGRMDIAQYEIIGKTDKGVVLQGSPSEDIKEETAQNEMISNQFNKILSTSDLSRTRYDEDSEQIIDEWREAYCLHKDQGGVFEAEGLVAALGVKKHWENLNEEERAWCYEVIVQETSQFAEYGMFQLYTEYSSDGLIYLLNRLPDDEQLLQILWGLIDAIDDNDSLFTRFENSFKSLLWPNHKELAEKIILQYIHNTESKRDDIDKFAHVCKLIPTDIDDTVIDEMAFIYCKQFMDALTDKISDRYVMRMPDMRIEEFCAAYMVAMPQKRRKFIEEIWLASSLQRTMYHYDRRKSPIGLVFNHYCYMVTPANKDYFWQLWEIMFEWYKKNNAKEVLPSLMLSFDVMKPSLLEDWEIVNGANKYINKLLHILPQEGVSYLPWLVCRIGFKWLMPDCLRHIDKAILRQSSRDRHSMIQWQNAVEDLYDDAKTRDAIRKNDALRAAYLEILNGLISNGSAIAYLIRDYYI
;
A
#
# COMPACT_ATOMS: atom_id res chain seq x y z
N MET A 1 44.65 -1.54 -2.09
CA MET A 1 43.32 -1.53 -1.53
C MET A 1 43.20 -0.57 -0.41
N LEU A 2 42.19 0.25 -0.44
CA LEU A 2 42.03 1.32 0.54
C LEU A 2 41.13 0.81 1.68
N PRO A 3 41.58 0.78 2.92
CA PRO A 3 40.76 0.36 4.04
C PRO A 3 39.58 1.32 4.17
N TYR A 4 38.43 0.79 4.57
CA TYR A 4 37.19 1.53 4.78
C TYR A 4 37.46 2.84 5.55
N GLY A 5 37.09 3.97 4.97
CA GLY A 5 37.30 5.29 5.54
C GLY A 5 38.63 5.96 5.18
N LYS A 6 39.76 5.41 5.58
CA LYS A 6 41.07 6.03 5.36
C LYS A 6 41.57 5.96 3.91
N GLY A 7 41.25 4.88 3.24
CA GLY A 7 41.74 4.71 1.87
C GLY A 7 41.00 5.58 0.87
N TRP A 8 39.72 5.83 1.08
CA TRP A 8 38.95 6.78 0.26
C TRP A 8 39.45 8.20 0.45
N TYR A 9 39.78 8.59 1.66
CA TYR A 9 40.42 9.87 1.93
C TYR A 9 41.72 10.03 1.07
N THR A 10 42.57 9.03 1.08
CA THR A 10 43.82 9.05 0.29
C THR A 10 43.53 9.14 -1.21
N PHE A 11 42.54 8.38 -1.68
CA PHE A 11 42.16 8.40 -3.09
C PHE A 11 41.59 9.74 -3.52
N VAL A 12 40.64 10.29 -2.76
CA VAL A 12 40.05 11.60 -3.07
C VAL A 12 41.08 12.73 -2.92
N THR A 13 42.02 12.63 -1.96
CA THR A 13 43.15 13.56 -1.83
C THR A 13 44.04 13.52 -3.08
N PHE A 14 44.37 12.32 -3.56
CA PHE A 14 45.12 12.14 -4.80
C PHE A 14 44.38 12.74 -6.00
N LEU A 15 43.09 12.54 -6.13
CA LEU A 15 42.29 13.14 -7.20
C LEU A 15 42.26 14.66 -7.10
N TYR A 16 42.13 15.19 -5.89
CA TYR A 16 42.18 16.65 -5.66
C TYR A 16 43.51 17.26 -6.01
N GLU A 17 44.64 16.65 -5.61
CA GLU A 17 45.97 17.10 -5.91
C GLU A 17 46.28 17.06 -7.41
N ASN A 18 45.69 16.12 -8.13
CA ASN A 18 45.85 15.93 -9.57
C ASN A 18 44.58 16.32 -10.38
N ARG A 19 43.74 17.17 -9.86
CA ARG A 19 42.41 17.48 -10.42
C ARG A 19 42.41 17.96 -11.88
N ASP A 20 43.49 18.68 -12.27
CA ASP A 20 43.63 19.19 -13.63
C ASP A 20 43.88 18.03 -14.63
N ALA A 21 44.65 17.01 -14.23
CA ALA A 21 44.92 15.82 -15.03
C ALA A 21 43.68 14.89 -15.16
N PHE A 22 42.75 14.93 -14.20
CA PHE A 22 41.55 14.12 -14.18
C PHE A 22 40.28 14.86 -14.62
N SER A 23 40.39 16.07 -15.13
CA SER A 23 39.25 16.90 -15.55
C SER A 23 38.37 16.22 -16.64
N GLU A 24 38.98 15.44 -17.55
CA GLU A 24 38.27 14.71 -18.59
C GLU A 24 37.52 13.45 -18.07
N TYR A 25 37.87 12.96 -16.89
CA TYR A 25 37.34 11.74 -16.32
C TYR A 25 36.30 11.99 -15.20
N ARG A 26 35.86 13.23 -15.02
CA ARG A 26 34.94 13.61 -13.93
C ARG A 26 33.68 12.74 -13.91
N ALA A 27 33.04 12.53 -15.05
CA ALA A 27 31.82 11.69 -15.15
C ALA A 27 32.06 10.24 -14.69
N ASN A 28 33.26 9.70 -14.91
CA ASN A 28 33.62 8.34 -14.50
C ASN A 28 33.88 8.22 -12.99
N LEU A 29 34.12 9.32 -12.30
CA LEU A 29 34.37 9.36 -10.85
C LEU A 29 33.05 9.34 -10.05
N ILE A 30 31.94 9.78 -10.63
CA ILE A 30 30.66 9.91 -9.93
C ILE A 30 30.18 8.59 -9.33
N PRO A 31 30.16 7.44 -10.02
CA PRO A 31 29.78 6.17 -9.42
C PRO A 31 30.67 5.77 -8.26
N LEU A 32 31.99 6.03 -8.37
CA LEU A 32 32.93 5.78 -7.30
C LEU A 32 32.66 6.64 -6.07
N LEU A 33 32.38 7.92 -6.29
CA LEU A 33 32.09 8.87 -5.21
C LEU A 33 30.75 8.54 -4.52
N LEU A 34 29.75 8.10 -5.27
CA LEU A 34 28.46 7.66 -4.72
C LEU A 34 28.60 6.38 -3.87
N GLN A 35 29.40 5.42 -4.32
CA GLN A 35 29.63 4.18 -3.59
C GLN A 35 30.44 4.36 -2.30
N CYS A 36 31.24 5.43 -2.23
CA CYS A 36 32.08 5.64 -1.06
C CYS A 36 31.30 6.09 0.18
N GLU A 37 30.00 6.46 0.07
CA GLU A 37 29.31 7.15 1.16
C GLU A 37 30.26 8.09 1.91
N LEU A 38 30.94 8.97 1.31
CA LEU A 38 32.05 9.78 1.81
C LEU A 38 31.87 10.24 3.26
N VAL A 39 31.56 9.23 4.06
CA VAL A 39 31.30 9.27 5.48
C VAL A 39 32.67 9.45 6.14
N GLY A 40 32.90 10.61 6.67
CA GLY A 40 34.02 10.83 7.56
C GLY A 40 35.18 11.64 7.03
N PHE A 41 34.98 12.46 6.00
CA PHE A 41 35.90 13.60 5.86
C PHE A 41 35.75 14.50 7.09
N SER A 42 36.68 14.43 8.00
CA SER A 42 36.69 15.40 9.08
C SER A 42 37.00 16.77 8.46
N GLU A 43 36.25 17.80 8.84
CA GLU A 43 36.48 19.19 8.38
C GLU A 43 37.87 19.68 8.72
N LYS A 44 38.53 19.07 9.71
CA LYS A 44 39.90 19.42 10.12
C LYS A 44 40.96 18.92 9.14
N ASP A 45 40.71 17.83 8.43
CA ASP A 45 41.76 17.16 7.65
C ASP A 45 41.76 17.58 6.17
N ALA A 46 40.66 18.08 5.60
CA ALA A 46 40.64 18.47 4.20
C ALA A 46 39.45 19.39 3.82
N PRO A 47 39.47 20.65 4.17
CA PRO A 47 38.38 21.60 3.89
C PRO A 47 38.09 21.78 2.41
N ASN A 48 39.03 21.49 1.51
CA ASN A 48 38.82 21.62 0.07
C ASN A 48 38.33 20.33 -0.62
N LEU A 49 38.42 19.17 0.03
CA LEU A 49 38.03 17.89 -0.58
C LEU A 49 36.53 17.80 -0.74
N LYS A 50 35.76 18.18 0.26
CA LYS A 50 34.29 18.22 0.16
C LYS A 50 33.84 19.15 -0.96
N LYS A 51 34.41 20.35 -1.08
CA LYS A 51 34.10 21.29 -2.17
C LYS A 51 34.40 20.70 -3.53
N TYR A 52 35.53 20.02 -3.66
CA TYR A 52 35.88 19.34 -4.90
C TYR A 52 34.90 18.23 -5.28
N VAL A 53 34.56 17.34 -4.34
CA VAL A 53 33.61 16.29 -4.56
C VAL A 53 32.22 16.86 -4.88
N PHE A 54 31.76 17.86 -4.12
CA PHE A 54 30.51 18.57 -4.39
C PHE A 54 30.51 19.14 -5.81
N SER A 55 31.58 19.75 -6.28
CA SER A 55 31.64 20.31 -7.64
C SER A 55 31.48 19.24 -8.72
N ILE A 56 32.08 18.07 -8.52
CA ILE A 56 31.91 16.93 -9.47
C ILE A 56 30.49 16.46 -9.52
N LEU A 57 29.85 16.23 -8.35
CA LEU A 57 28.48 15.76 -8.26
C LEU A 57 27.48 16.81 -8.78
N ALA A 58 27.72 18.08 -8.49
CA ALA A 58 26.91 19.20 -8.97
C ALA A 58 27.00 19.39 -10.51
N ASP A 59 28.18 19.17 -11.08
CA ASP A 59 28.35 19.22 -12.54
C ASP A 59 27.53 18.13 -13.24
N ASP A 60 27.45 16.92 -12.69
CA ASP A 60 26.60 15.83 -13.23
C ASP A 60 25.11 16.19 -13.15
N VAL A 61 24.66 16.71 -12.02
CA VAL A 61 23.26 17.18 -11.85
C VAL A 61 22.95 18.28 -12.86
N ASN A 62 23.84 19.25 -13.04
CA ASN A 62 23.66 20.31 -14.03
C ASN A 62 23.64 19.77 -15.47
N GLN A 63 24.47 18.81 -15.81
CA GLN A 63 24.47 18.16 -17.12
C GLN A 63 23.17 17.33 -17.31
N THR A 64 22.71 16.64 -16.29
CA THR A 64 21.44 15.88 -16.33
C THR A 64 20.26 16.82 -16.51
N PHE A 65 20.25 17.96 -15.85
CA PHE A 65 19.23 19.00 -16.06
C PHE A 65 19.28 19.61 -17.46
N ALA A 66 20.45 19.68 -18.10
CA ALA A 66 20.62 20.20 -19.45
C ALA A 66 20.27 19.18 -20.54
N TYR A 67 20.42 17.88 -20.25
CA TYR A 67 20.20 16.77 -21.20
C TYR A 67 18.82 16.12 -21.00
N ASP A 68 17.78 16.82 -21.39
CA ASP A 68 16.44 16.26 -21.44
C ASP A 68 16.25 15.54 -22.77
N ARG A 69 16.41 14.25 -22.81
CA ARG A 69 15.77 13.51 -23.93
C ARG A 69 15.27 12.11 -23.69
N ILE A 70 15.69 11.31 -22.72
CA ILE A 70 15.14 9.92 -22.67
C ILE A 70 14.99 9.33 -21.26
N HIS A 71 15.78 9.72 -20.25
CA HIS A 71 15.69 9.13 -18.89
C HIS A 71 16.25 10.03 -17.77
N GLY A 72 16.10 11.32 -17.88
CA GLY A 72 16.90 12.30 -17.15
C GLY A 72 16.35 12.77 -15.82
N LYS A 73 15.88 11.88 -14.95
CA LYS A 73 15.80 12.27 -13.53
C LYS A 73 17.20 12.20 -12.94
N PRO A 74 17.68 13.27 -12.27
CA PRO A 74 18.93 13.19 -11.53
C PRO A 74 18.84 12.03 -10.53
N ASP A 75 19.95 11.31 -10.36
CA ASP A 75 20.00 10.21 -9.42
C ASP A 75 19.65 10.73 -8.01
N LYS A 76 18.65 10.14 -7.36
CA LYS A 76 18.21 10.53 -6.01
C LYS A 76 19.37 10.52 -5.01
N GLU A 77 20.31 9.59 -5.16
CA GLU A 77 21.48 9.51 -4.29
C GLU A 77 22.45 10.67 -4.50
N VAL A 78 22.61 11.17 -5.72
CA VAL A 78 23.41 12.39 -6.00
C VAL A 78 22.75 13.59 -5.32
N ILE A 79 21.45 13.77 -5.51
CA ILE A 79 20.69 14.86 -4.85
C ILE A 79 20.83 14.76 -3.33
N ARG A 80 20.66 13.57 -2.76
CA ARG A 80 20.81 13.31 -1.32
C ARG A 80 22.19 13.75 -0.80
N LEU A 81 23.27 13.38 -1.46
CA LEU A 81 24.62 13.77 -1.07
C LEU A 81 24.88 15.27 -1.20
N LEU A 82 24.38 15.90 -2.26
CA LEU A 82 24.48 17.33 -2.44
C LEU A 82 23.77 18.12 -1.33
N PHE A 83 22.56 17.69 -0.95
CA PHE A 83 21.85 18.30 0.18
C PHE A 83 22.50 17.99 1.53
N LYS A 84 23.06 16.80 1.73
CA LYS A 84 23.86 16.46 2.92
C LYS A 84 25.04 17.41 3.10
N TRP A 85 25.65 17.87 2.01
CA TRP A 85 26.81 18.79 2.00
C TRP A 85 26.48 20.20 1.51
N MET A 86 25.21 20.61 1.65
CA MET A 86 24.76 21.92 1.20
C MET A 86 25.61 23.09 1.74
N ASN A 87 26.23 22.94 2.91
CA ASN A 87 27.12 23.97 3.49
C ASN A 87 28.40 24.23 2.66
N GLU A 88 28.76 23.29 1.77
CA GLU A 88 29.91 23.47 0.88
C GLU A 88 29.61 24.45 -0.26
N ASN A 89 28.33 24.51 -0.72
CA ASN A 89 27.88 25.45 -1.73
C ASN A 89 26.39 25.82 -1.57
N PRO A 90 26.05 26.58 -0.51
CA PRO A 90 24.65 26.85 -0.17
C PRO A 90 23.90 27.64 -1.24
N GLU A 91 24.58 28.59 -1.91
CA GLU A 91 23.92 29.39 -2.96
C GLU A 91 23.49 28.57 -4.17
N GLN A 92 24.26 27.55 -4.55
CA GLN A 92 23.87 26.66 -5.66
C GLN A 92 22.64 25.82 -5.31
N ILE A 93 22.59 25.28 -4.10
CA ILE A 93 21.42 24.50 -3.61
C ILE A 93 20.19 25.41 -3.49
N LYS A 94 20.35 26.62 -2.95
CA LYS A 94 19.29 27.62 -2.89
C LYS A 94 18.72 27.92 -4.28
N LYS A 95 19.58 28.21 -5.24
CA LYS A 95 19.20 28.50 -6.63
C LYS A 95 18.43 27.34 -7.29
N TRP A 96 18.79 26.10 -7.02
CA TRP A 96 18.03 24.95 -7.54
C TRP A 96 16.63 24.88 -6.96
N ALA A 97 16.47 25.13 -5.67
CA ALA A 97 15.16 25.16 -5.03
C ALA A 97 14.29 26.34 -5.50
N GLU A 98 14.91 27.53 -5.72
CA GLU A 98 14.23 28.69 -6.32
C GLU A 98 13.82 28.41 -7.77
N ASN A 99 14.68 27.77 -8.58
CA ASN A 99 14.33 27.35 -9.92
C ASN A 99 13.17 26.33 -9.94
N ALA A 100 13.08 25.47 -8.93
CA ALA A 100 11.97 24.52 -8.79
C ALA A 100 10.62 25.22 -8.52
N LEU A 101 10.63 26.43 -7.99
CA LEU A 101 9.44 27.28 -7.84
C LEU A 101 9.08 28.00 -9.14
N GLU A 102 10.08 28.47 -9.91
CA GLU A 102 9.87 29.34 -11.07
C GLU A 102 9.56 28.57 -12.35
N VAL A 103 10.09 27.34 -12.47
CA VAL A 103 10.03 26.53 -13.69
C VAL A 103 9.15 25.31 -13.45
N ASP A 104 7.95 25.34 -14.00
CA ASP A 104 7.12 24.14 -14.11
C ASP A 104 7.76 23.19 -15.12
N SER A 105 8.70 22.41 -14.64
CA SER A 105 9.50 21.49 -15.43
C SER A 105 9.74 20.21 -14.63
N TYR A 106 9.43 19.09 -15.23
CA TYR A 106 9.74 17.74 -14.78
C TYR A 106 11.20 17.54 -14.29
N LYS A 107 12.10 18.44 -14.69
CA LYS A 107 13.52 18.46 -14.24
C LYS A 107 13.66 18.68 -12.74
N TYR A 108 12.78 19.47 -12.16
CA TYR A 108 12.84 19.81 -10.74
C TYR A 108 11.98 18.93 -9.84
N ASP A 109 11.17 18.00 -10.41
CA ASP A 109 10.31 17.12 -9.63
C ASP A 109 11.09 16.30 -8.60
N VAL A 110 12.30 15.86 -8.93
CA VAL A 110 13.15 15.09 -7.99
C VAL A 110 13.58 15.93 -6.81
N ILE A 111 13.87 17.25 -7.02
CA ILE A 111 14.24 18.16 -5.94
C ILE A 111 13.00 18.46 -5.07
N LYS A 112 11.84 18.70 -5.69
CA LYS A 112 10.59 18.89 -4.98
C LYS A 112 10.24 17.65 -4.16
N GLU A 113 10.31 16.46 -4.78
CA GLU A 113 10.08 15.18 -4.10
C GLU A 113 11.03 15.02 -2.90
N PHE A 114 12.33 15.28 -3.11
CA PHE A 114 13.34 15.16 -2.05
C PHE A 114 13.08 16.11 -0.89
N LEU A 115 12.66 17.36 -1.17
CA LEU A 115 12.41 18.37 -0.14
C LEU A 115 11.06 18.17 0.58
N LEU A 116 10.06 17.59 -0.07
CA LEU A 116 8.70 17.47 0.48
C LEU A 116 8.45 16.13 1.18
N LEU A 117 9.18 15.06 0.79
CA LEU A 117 9.04 13.74 1.41
C LEU A 117 10.15 13.47 2.43
N SER A 118 9.87 12.67 3.45
CA SER A 118 10.77 12.48 4.59
C SER A 118 11.80 11.35 4.43
N ASP A 119 11.93 10.75 3.25
CA ASP A 119 12.79 9.58 3.03
C ASP A 119 14.28 9.84 3.36
N SER A 120 14.69 11.11 3.45
CA SER A 120 16.04 11.46 3.79
C SER A 120 16.12 12.58 4.85
N GLY A 121 16.88 12.34 5.92
CA GLY A 121 17.14 13.34 6.94
C GLY A 121 17.96 14.54 6.44
N GLU A 122 18.53 14.45 5.26
CA GLU A 122 19.38 15.47 4.64
C GLU A 122 18.57 16.73 4.26
N ALA A 123 17.27 16.60 3.99
CA ALA A 123 16.38 17.75 3.77
C ALA A 123 16.30 18.68 4.99
N MET A 124 16.55 18.19 6.19
CA MET A 124 16.52 18.98 7.43
C MET A 124 17.47 20.18 7.39
N GLY A 125 18.67 20.01 6.85
CA GLY A 125 19.65 21.09 6.71
C GLY A 125 19.11 22.24 5.85
N PHE A 126 18.48 21.92 4.73
CA PHE A 126 17.85 22.89 3.85
C PHE A 126 16.68 23.61 4.51
N ILE A 127 15.77 22.85 5.12
CA ILE A 127 14.57 23.38 5.78
C ILE A 127 14.98 24.32 6.93
N ASN A 128 16.03 23.95 7.66
CA ASN A 128 16.59 24.80 8.72
C ASN A 128 17.17 26.12 8.21
N THR A 129 17.77 26.11 7.02
CA THR A 129 18.48 27.28 6.46
C THR A 129 17.55 28.17 5.63
N TYR A 130 16.60 27.58 4.88
CA TYR A 130 15.73 28.25 3.93
C TYR A 130 14.23 27.93 4.16
N PRO A 131 13.68 28.20 5.36
CA PRO A 131 12.30 27.84 5.69
C PRO A 131 11.26 28.51 4.78
N ASP A 132 11.54 29.71 4.27
CA ASP A 132 10.61 30.44 3.40
C ASP A 132 10.50 29.83 2.01
N ILE A 133 11.61 29.34 1.45
CA ILE A 133 11.59 28.59 0.18
C ILE A 133 10.84 27.28 0.37
N TYR A 134 11.05 26.58 1.48
CA TYR A 134 10.32 25.36 1.82
C TYR A 134 8.81 25.59 1.93
N LYS A 135 8.37 26.66 2.63
CA LYS A 135 6.95 27.05 2.70
C LYS A 135 6.38 27.39 1.32
N ALA A 136 7.15 28.03 0.44
CA ALA A 136 6.73 28.35 -0.91
C ALA A 136 6.52 27.08 -1.75
N LEU A 137 7.43 26.09 -1.65
CA LEU A 137 7.28 24.78 -2.29
C LEU A 137 6.02 24.05 -1.82
N ILE A 138 5.75 24.05 -0.51
CA ILE A 138 4.52 23.47 0.04
C ILE A 138 3.28 24.13 -0.55
N ARG A 139 3.23 25.47 -0.60
CA ARG A 139 2.08 26.17 -1.16
C ARG A 139 1.88 25.83 -2.63
N GLN A 140 2.95 25.72 -3.40
CA GLN A 140 2.87 25.40 -4.82
C GLN A 140 2.43 23.94 -5.09
N GLU A 141 2.95 22.97 -4.33
CA GLU A 141 2.75 21.55 -4.62
C GLU A 141 1.55 20.92 -3.90
N TRP A 142 1.19 21.46 -2.73
CA TRP A 142 0.16 20.86 -1.87
C TRP A 142 -1.12 21.69 -1.77
N LEU A 143 -1.14 22.91 -2.30
CA LEU A 143 -2.33 23.76 -2.29
C LEU A 143 -2.75 24.10 -3.72
N ASP A 144 -4.05 24.04 -3.95
CA ASP A 144 -4.70 24.45 -5.19
C ASP A 144 -5.90 25.38 -4.90
N ASP A 145 -6.69 25.70 -5.93
CA ASP A 145 -7.86 26.56 -5.80
C ASP A 145 -9.00 25.91 -4.98
N GLU A 146 -8.94 24.60 -4.73
CA GLU A 146 -9.93 23.83 -3.97
C GLU A 146 -9.49 23.54 -2.53
N GLY A 147 -8.24 23.79 -2.17
CA GLY A 147 -7.69 23.58 -0.83
C GLY A 147 -6.38 22.81 -0.83
N ILE A 148 -6.25 21.84 0.07
CA ILE A 148 -5.15 20.86 0.03
C ILE A 148 -5.51 19.82 -1.02
N VAL A 149 -4.56 19.49 -1.89
CA VAL A 149 -4.70 18.52 -2.99
C VAL A 149 -5.37 17.23 -2.48
N HIS A 150 -6.55 16.93 -3.03
CA HIS A 150 -7.36 15.79 -2.61
C HIS A 150 -6.96 14.49 -3.29
N ASP A 151 -6.67 14.56 -4.59
CA ASP A 151 -6.33 13.40 -5.37
C ASP A 151 -4.84 13.09 -5.30
N TYR A 152 -4.58 11.83 -5.12
CA TYR A 152 -3.36 11.09 -5.34
C TYR A 152 -2.15 11.97 -5.71
N TYR A 153 -1.52 12.56 -4.71
CA TYR A 153 -0.16 13.05 -4.89
C TYR A 153 0.69 11.80 -5.21
N PRO A 154 1.23 11.66 -6.44
CA PRO A 154 1.71 10.38 -6.97
C PRO A 154 2.83 9.73 -6.15
N MET A 155 3.29 10.38 -5.10
CA MET A 155 4.39 9.92 -4.25
C MET A 155 3.97 9.58 -2.82
N ILE A 156 2.75 9.88 -2.41
CA ILE A 156 2.25 9.56 -1.07
C ILE A 156 1.27 8.40 -1.15
N HIS A 157 1.76 7.21 -0.87
CA HIS A 157 0.98 5.97 -0.90
C HIS A 157 0.32 5.63 0.45
N GLN A 158 0.67 6.34 1.50
CA GLN A 158 0.18 6.09 2.86
C GLN A 158 0.34 7.33 3.73
N SER A 159 -0.72 7.71 4.43
CA SER A 159 -0.67 8.76 5.45
C SER A 159 0.10 8.28 6.69
N SER A 160 1.08 9.04 7.14
CA SER A 160 1.89 8.75 8.32
C SER A 160 2.59 10.00 8.84
N GLY A 161 2.95 10.00 10.12
CA GLY A 161 3.80 11.01 10.72
C GLY A 161 5.24 11.06 10.20
N LEU A 162 5.62 10.14 9.31
CA LEU A 162 6.93 10.08 8.66
C LEU A 162 6.86 10.18 7.13
N THR A 163 5.69 10.45 6.55
CA THR A 163 5.57 10.52 5.09
C THR A 163 6.12 11.82 4.52
N THR A 164 5.96 12.92 5.22
CA THR A 164 6.39 14.24 4.76
C THR A 164 7.62 14.76 5.51
N SER A 165 8.44 15.56 4.85
CA SER A 165 9.59 16.24 5.48
C SER A 165 9.18 17.34 6.47
N TYR A 166 7.88 17.62 6.60
CA TYR A 166 7.34 18.59 7.54
C TYR A 166 7.75 18.30 8.99
N ILE A 167 8.06 17.04 9.30
CA ILE A 167 8.62 16.65 10.61
C ILE A 167 9.93 17.41 10.93
N TYR A 168 10.78 17.65 9.93
CA TYR A 168 12.03 18.38 10.10
C TYR A 168 11.78 19.88 10.31
N PHE A 169 10.70 20.42 9.74
CA PHE A 169 10.31 21.81 9.97
C PHE A 169 9.84 22.02 11.41
N PHE A 170 9.10 21.08 11.98
CA PHE A 170 8.76 21.09 13.41
C PHE A 170 9.98 21.06 14.31
N TYR A 171 11.00 20.25 13.98
CA TYR A 171 12.22 20.17 14.80
C TYR A 171 13.10 21.40 14.67
N SER A 172 13.17 22.03 13.50
CA SER A 172 14.03 23.19 13.25
C SER A 172 13.40 24.54 13.63
N HIS A 173 12.11 24.72 13.31
CA HIS A 173 11.37 25.99 13.50
C HIS A 173 9.98 25.74 14.07
N PRO A 174 9.83 25.23 15.29
CA PRO A 174 8.54 24.73 15.80
C PRO A 174 7.41 25.75 15.77
N ALA A 175 7.66 26.99 16.19
CA ALA A 175 6.62 28.03 16.23
C ALA A 175 6.16 28.47 14.82
N ASP A 176 7.09 28.54 13.87
CA ASP A 176 6.79 28.87 12.47
C ASP A 176 6.06 27.71 11.78
N ALA A 177 6.53 26.49 12.00
CA ALA A 177 5.89 25.28 11.47
C ALA A 177 4.43 25.14 11.95
N ILE A 178 4.16 25.36 13.24
CA ILE A 178 2.79 25.31 13.78
C ILE A 178 1.94 26.43 13.17
N GLY A 179 2.49 27.66 13.10
CA GLY A 179 1.80 28.79 12.51
C GLY A 179 1.45 28.56 11.05
N PHE A 180 2.37 28.01 10.28
CA PHE A 180 2.16 27.69 8.87
C PHE A 180 1.20 26.51 8.67
N LEU A 181 1.25 25.49 9.54
CA LEU A 181 0.24 24.42 9.52
C LEU A 181 -1.16 24.97 9.74
N CYS A 182 -1.34 25.89 10.72
CA CYS A 182 -2.63 26.55 10.94
C CYS A 182 -3.09 27.34 9.70
N GLU A 183 -2.20 28.04 9.01
CA GLU A 183 -2.50 28.77 7.77
C GLU A 183 -2.99 27.81 6.68
N ILE A 184 -2.30 26.71 6.44
CA ILE A 184 -2.66 25.69 5.45
C ILE A 184 -4.04 25.10 5.76
N LEU A 185 -4.29 24.68 7.00
CA LEU A 185 -5.55 24.07 7.41
C LEU A 185 -6.72 25.05 7.34
N ASN A 186 -6.46 26.32 7.65
CA ASN A 186 -7.47 27.37 7.52
C ASN A 186 -7.79 27.67 6.05
N TYR A 187 -6.76 27.72 5.19
CA TYR A 187 -6.94 27.87 3.75
C TYR A 187 -7.80 26.73 3.19
N ASP A 188 -7.45 25.53 3.54
CA ASP A 188 -8.14 24.31 3.11
C ASP A 188 -9.64 24.33 3.47
N ILE A 189 -9.97 24.60 4.73
CA ILE A 189 -11.38 24.57 5.16
C ILE A 189 -12.21 25.73 4.55
N GLU A 190 -11.58 26.85 4.21
CA GLU A 190 -12.25 27.94 3.52
C GLU A 190 -12.56 27.61 2.06
N LYS A 191 -11.63 26.96 1.39
CA LYS A 191 -11.79 26.54 0.00
C LYS A 191 -12.75 25.37 -0.12
N SER A 192 -12.60 24.37 0.70
CA SER A 192 -13.41 23.14 0.69
C SER A 192 -14.86 23.33 1.11
N LYS A 193 -15.27 24.52 1.55
CA LYS A 193 -16.70 24.82 1.85
C LYS A 193 -17.67 24.43 0.73
N ARG A 194 -17.16 24.30 -0.51
CA ARG A 194 -17.96 23.95 -1.70
C ARG A 194 -17.95 22.48 -2.06
N SER A 195 -16.94 21.72 -1.60
CA SER A 195 -16.68 20.35 -2.03
C SER A 195 -16.88 19.27 -0.95
N HIS A 196 -17.09 19.65 0.34
CA HIS A 196 -17.30 18.65 1.37
C HIS A 196 -18.64 17.93 1.20
N THR A 197 -18.58 16.62 1.04
CA THR A 197 -19.74 15.73 1.04
C THR A 197 -20.52 15.78 2.36
N GLN A 198 -19.91 16.29 3.43
CA GLN A 198 -20.53 16.46 4.74
C GLN A 198 -20.55 17.94 5.14
N LYS A 199 -21.71 18.37 5.65
CA LYS A 199 -21.94 19.72 6.13
C LYS A 199 -20.93 20.11 7.21
N LEU A 200 -20.23 21.24 7.00
CA LEU A 200 -19.42 21.87 8.03
C LEU A 200 -20.28 22.52 9.12
N GLU A 201 -19.91 22.31 10.37
CA GLU A 201 -20.55 22.87 11.54
C GLU A 201 -19.72 24.02 12.10
N GLN A 202 -20.41 24.97 12.77
CA GLN A 202 -19.76 26.03 13.51
C GLN A 202 -19.75 25.67 14.99
N ILE A 203 -18.55 25.47 15.54
CA ILE A 203 -18.36 25.08 16.92
C ILE A 203 -17.86 26.26 17.73
N LYS A 204 -18.59 26.59 18.82
CA LYS A 204 -18.22 27.66 19.73
C LYS A 204 -17.42 27.14 20.90
N VAL A 205 -16.22 27.65 21.09
CA VAL A 205 -15.30 27.26 22.17
C VAL A 205 -14.85 28.49 22.96
N LYS A 206 -14.76 28.34 24.28
CA LYS A 206 -14.22 29.40 25.15
C LYS A 206 -12.73 29.21 25.38
N VAL A 207 -11.92 30.18 25.01
CA VAL A 207 -10.47 30.24 25.22
C VAL A 207 -10.13 31.50 26.00
N ASP A 208 -9.54 31.37 27.17
CA ASP A 208 -9.17 32.50 28.04
C ASP A 208 -10.34 33.53 28.28
N GLY A 209 -11.56 32.98 28.42
CA GLY A 209 -12.78 33.77 28.62
C GLY A 209 -13.43 34.33 27.34
N ASN A 210 -12.77 34.27 26.19
CA ASN A 210 -13.30 34.73 24.91
C ASN A 210 -13.93 33.56 24.15
N GLU A 211 -15.09 33.79 23.53
CA GLU A 211 -15.72 32.83 22.63
C GLU A 211 -15.10 32.95 21.24
N ILE A 212 -14.59 31.81 20.71
CA ILE A 212 -14.10 31.71 19.33
C ILE A 212 -14.97 30.71 18.57
N THR A 213 -15.11 30.91 17.27
CA THR A 213 -15.86 30.03 16.39
C THR A 213 -14.89 29.22 15.55
N LEU A 214 -15.01 27.89 15.61
CA LEU A 214 -14.27 26.94 14.80
C LEU A 214 -15.18 26.38 13.71
N LEU A 215 -14.58 25.89 12.65
CA LEU A 215 -15.25 25.20 11.55
C LEU A 215 -14.80 23.74 11.48
N GLY A 216 -15.75 22.83 11.27
CA GLY A 216 -15.43 21.42 11.08
C GLY A 216 -16.59 20.48 11.32
N ASN A 217 -16.28 19.23 11.47
CA ASN A 217 -17.19 18.13 11.77
C ASN A 217 -16.45 16.95 12.39
N ALA A 218 -17.15 15.86 12.72
CA ALA A 218 -16.56 14.67 13.33
C ALA A 218 -15.52 13.97 12.43
N TYR A 219 -15.56 14.16 11.09
CA TYR A 219 -14.56 13.60 10.18
C TYR A 219 -13.25 14.36 10.28
N LEU A 220 -13.28 15.70 10.15
CA LEU A 220 -12.09 16.54 10.29
C LEU A 220 -11.45 16.39 11.68
N TRP A 221 -12.26 16.21 12.72
CA TRP A 221 -11.77 15.93 14.07
C TRP A 221 -10.83 14.74 14.15
N ARG A 222 -11.10 13.67 13.40
CA ARG A 222 -10.36 12.40 13.45
C ARG A 222 -9.31 12.21 12.35
N GLU A 223 -9.13 13.16 11.43
CA GLU A 223 -8.22 13.02 10.28
C GLU A 223 -6.76 12.73 10.66
N TYR A 224 -6.29 13.22 11.80
CA TYR A 224 -4.96 12.89 12.33
C TYR A 224 -4.74 11.38 12.55
N ARG A 225 -5.77 10.57 12.31
CA ARG A 225 -5.71 9.11 12.42
C ARG A 225 -5.31 8.41 11.12
N GLY A 226 -5.30 9.11 9.98
CA GLY A 226 -4.97 8.54 8.69
C GLY A 226 -5.95 7.46 8.21
N GLN A 227 -7.25 7.61 8.55
CA GLN A 227 -8.30 6.64 8.20
C GLN A 227 -9.22 7.12 7.09
N ASN A 228 -9.12 8.37 6.70
CA ASN A 228 -9.95 8.97 5.66
C ASN A 228 -9.10 9.10 4.39
N TYR A 229 -9.52 8.48 3.33
CA TYR A 229 -8.83 8.48 2.04
C TYR A 229 -8.99 9.79 1.23
N GLN A 230 -9.35 10.91 1.85
CA GLN A 230 -9.63 12.15 1.12
C GLN A 230 -8.39 12.96 0.76
N SER A 231 -7.40 13.05 1.67
CA SER A 231 -6.13 13.74 1.38
C SER A 231 -5.00 13.16 2.21
N HIS A 232 -4.14 12.38 1.57
CA HIS A 232 -2.95 11.83 2.23
C HIS A 232 -1.99 12.91 2.72
N VAL A 233 -1.94 14.07 2.05
CA VAL A 233 -1.12 15.21 2.46
C VAL A 233 -1.63 15.76 3.79
N ARG A 234 -2.93 16.09 3.89
CA ARG A 234 -3.54 16.68 5.10
C ARG A 234 -3.43 15.74 6.29
N GLU A 235 -3.79 14.47 6.10
CA GLU A 235 -3.64 13.45 7.13
C GLU A 235 -2.19 13.33 7.60
N SER A 236 -1.23 13.28 6.67
CA SER A 236 0.20 13.17 7.01
C SER A 236 0.70 14.39 7.78
N LEU A 237 0.27 15.60 7.43
CA LEU A 237 0.62 16.81 8.17
C LEU A 237 0.12 16.77 9.62
N LEU A 238 -1.14 16.34 9.83
CA LEU A 238 -1.74 16.20 11.16
C LEU A 238 -1.07 15.06 11.97
N MET A 239 -0.77 13.93 11.35
CA MET A 239 -0.06 12.81 11.98
C MET A 239 1.38 13.21 12.33
N THR A 240 2.03 14.01 11.49
CA THR A 240 3.36 14.57 11.75
C THR A 240 3.33 15.52 12.95
N PHE A 241 2.31 16.36 13.05
CA PHE A 241 2.10 17.26 14.19
C PHE A 241 1.87 16.46 15.49
N GLU A 242 1.00 15.46 15.46
CA GLU A 242 0.77 14.56 16.60
C GLU A 242 2.08 13.89 17.04
N LYS A 243 2.79 13.28 16.11
CA LYS A 243 4.06 12.58 16.37
C LYS A 243 5.10 13.50 17.00
N TRP A 244 5.33 14.67 16.40
CA TRP A 244 6.28 15.63 16.93
C TRP A 244 5.93 16.07 18.36
N MET A 245 4.67 16.38 18.64
CA MET A 245 4.20 16.73 19.99
C MET A 245 4.42 15.61 21.00
N MET A 246 4.05 14.36 20.62
CA MET A 246 4.22 13.17 21.46
C MET A 246 5.69 12.93 21.81
N ASP A 247 6.56 12.98 20.82
CA ASP A 247 8.01 12.76 20.98
C ASP A 247 8.64 13.89 21.82
N SER A 248 8.23 15.14 21.57
CA SER A 248 8.77 16.31 22.28
C SER A 248 8.37 16.34 23.76
N ILE A 249 7.11 16.01 24.07
CA ILE A 249 6.66 15.92 25.48
C ILE A 249 7.34 14.75 26.19
N LYS A 250 7.47 13.60 25.53
CA LYS A 250 8.17 12.46 26.07
C LYS A 250 9.63 12.80 26.38
N ASN A 251 10.34 13.43 25.45
CA ASN A 251 11.71 13.87 25.64
C ASN A 251 11.86 14.86 26.81
N ASN A 252 10.88 15.76 27.00
CA ASN A 252 10.85 16.68 28.15
C ASN A 252 10.68 15.92 29.47
N ILE A 253 9.72 14.97 29.54
CA ILE A 253 9.46 14.15 30.73
C ILE A 253 10.68 13.28 31.09
N ASP A 254 11.34 12.72 30.05
CA ASP A 254 12.52 11.86 30.20
C ASP A 254 13.81 12.66 30.50
N GLY A 255 13.74 14.00 30.46
CA GLY A 255 14.88 14.89 30.75
C GLY A 255 15.98 14.88 29.68
N ALA A 256 15.61 14.67 28.41
CA ALA A 256 16.56 14.64 27.32
C ALA A 256 17.32 15.99 27.17
N LYS A 257 18.63 15.95 26.87
CA LYS A 257 19.54 17.10 26.87
C LYS A 257 19.08 18.29 26.03
N TYR A 258 18.36 18.05 24.93
CA TYR A 258 17.88 19.08 23.99
C TYR A 258 16.36 19.13 23.93
N ALA A 259 15.66 18.69 25.00
CA ALA A 259 14.22 18.74 25.06
C ALA A 259 13.72 20.20 25.13
N LEU A 260 12.59 20.44 24.46
CA LEU A 260 11.87 21.71 24.58
C LEU A 260 11.38 21.89 26.03
N SER A 261 11.34 23.13 26.50
CA SER A 261 10.80 23.42 27.84
C SER A 261 9.30 23.14 27.92
N THR A 262 8.79 22.88 29.14
CA THR A 262 7.37 22.69 29.38
C THR A 262 6.54 23.90 28.90
N GLU A 263 7.04 25.11 29.13
CA GLU A 263 6.40 26.35 28.70
C GLU A 263 6.31 26.41 27.16
N SER A 264 7.38 26.08 26.46
CA SER A 264 7.39 26.06 25.00
C SER A 264 6.42 25.04 24.44
N LEU A 265 6.31 23.84 25.04
CA LEU A 265 5.38 22.80 24.62
C LEU A 265 3.92 23.18 24.90
N LEU A 266 3.63 23.80 26.04
CA LEU A 266 2.30 24.30 26.34
C LEU A 266 1.92 25.54 25.49
N ALA A 267 2.88 26.35 25.07
CA ALA A 267 2.63 27.48 24.15
C ALA A 267 2.13 27.04 22.78
N VAL A 268 2.37 25.77 22.38
CA VAL A 268 1.81 25.20 21.14
C VAL A 268 0.27 25.27 21.15
N PHE A 269 -0.35 24.95 22.28
CA PHE A 269 -1.79 25.08 22.46
C PHE A 269 -2.26 26.53 22.22
N ASP A 270 -1.52 27.52 22.72
CA ASP A 270 -1.87 28.93 22.52
C ASP A 270 -1.75 29.35 21.06
N ILE A 271 -0.76 28.83 20.33
CA ILE A 271 -0.60 29.14 18.90
C ILE A 271 -1.81 28.58 18.13
N VAL A 272 -2.17 27.32 18.36
CA VAL A 272 -3.31 26.69 17.68
C VAL A 272 -4.62 27.39 18.06
N TYR A 273 -4.85 27.65 19.34
CA TYR A 273 -6.08 28.31 19.83
C TYR A 273 -6.28 29.69 19.22
N ARG A 274 -5.19 30.41 18.96
CA ARG A 274 -5.26 31.77 18.40
C ARG A 274 -5.26 31.81 16.88
N LYS A 275 -4.64 30.83 16.21
CA LYS A 275 -4.39 30.87 14.77
C LYS A 275 -5.21 29.88 13.96
N CYS A 276 -5.69 28.78 14.55
CA CYS A 276 -6.36 27.72 13.81
C CYS A 276 -7.84 27.64 14.17
N TYR A 277 -8.69 27.95 13.21
CA TYR A 277 -10.14 27.74 13.34
C TYR A 277 -10.63 26.46 12.67
N ASN A 278 -9.75 25.65 12.12
CA ASN A 278 -10.04 24.30 11.64
C ASN A 278 -9.94 23.30 12.80
N VAL A 279 -11.00 22.50 13.02
CA VAL A 279 -11.07 21.54 14.13
C VAL A 279 -10.04 20.41 14.05
N SER A 280 -9.47 20.12 12.88
CA SER A 280 -8.53 19.00 12.71
C SER A 280 -7.25 19.16 13.56
N ALA A 281 -6.70 20.38 13.66
CA ALA A 281 -5.57 20.66 14.56
C ALA A 281 -5.95 20.52 16.04
N TRP A 282 -7.19 20.86 16.40
CA TRP A 282 -7.71 20.67 17.77
C TRP A 282 -7.86 19.20 18.12
N GLY A 283 -8.20 18.33 17.14
CA GLY A 283 -8.19 16.87 17.28
C GLY A 283 -6.81 16.34 17.66
N VAL A 284 -5.73 16.88 17.05
CA VAL A 284 -4.36 16.54 17.43
C VAL A 284 -4.07 16.94 18.87
N LEU A 285 -4.44 18.16 19.29
CA LEU A 285 -4.25 18.61 20.67
C LEU A 285 -5.05 17.77 21.67
N ALA A 286 -6.25 17.32 21.30
CA ALA A 286 -7.05 16.39 22.10
C ALA A 286 -6.33 15.03 22.28
N SER A 287 -5.73 14.50 21.22
CA SER A 287 -4.90 13.29 21.29
C SER A 287 -3.72 13.45 22.25
N VAL A 288 -3.01 14.58 22.15
CA VAL A 288 -1.90 14.92 23.07
C VAL A 288 -2.39 15.01 24.53
N ALA A 289 -3.54 15.69 24.75
CA ALA A 289 -4.15 15.82 26.07
C ALA A 289 -4.60 14.46 26.63
N THR A 290 -5.07 13.56 25.78
CA THR A 290 -5.42 12.17 26.15
C THR A 290 -4.18 11.38 26.58
N ARG A 291 -3.05 11.53 25.87
CA ARG A 291 -1.80 10.81 26.18
C ARG A 291 -1.13 11.35 27.46
N PHE A 292 -1.11 12.66 27.62
CA PHE A 292 -0.37 13.35 28.69
C PHE A 292 -1.27 14.27 29.52
N PRO A 293 -2.39 13.78 30.09
CA PRO A 293 -3.39 14.63 30.74
C PRO A 293 -2.83 15.41 31.92
N ILE A 294 -1.91 14.85 32.69
CA ILE A 294 -1.29 15.52 33.85
C ILE A 294 -0.30 16.60 33.39
N PHE A 295 0.44 16.36 32.31
CA PHE A 295 1.38 17.33 31.75
C PHE A 295 0.67 18.55 31.17
N VAL A 296 -0.34 18.30 30.35
CA VAL A 296 -1.13 19.36 29.70
C VAL A 296 -2.05 20.07 30.70
N GLY A 297 -2.68 19.32 31.60
CA GLY A 297 -3.51 19.84 32.69
C GLY A 297 -4.62 20.79 32.21
N MET A 298 -4.70 21.94 32.87
CA MET A 298 -5.73 22.97 32.58
C MET A 298 -5.59 23.64 31.20
N LYS A 299 -4.46 23.47 30.50
CA LYS A 299 -4.23 24.04 29.17
C LYS A 299 -5.20 23.48 28.14
N ALA A 300 -5.63 22.22 28.29
CA ALA A 300 -6.61 21.60 27.41
C ALA A 300 -8.07 21.84 27.84
N MET A 301 -8.33 22.70 28.83
CA MET A 301 -9.69 22.97 29.27
C MET A 301 -10.65 23.44 28.15
N PRO A 302 -10.22 24.25 27.16
CA PRO A 302 -11.07 24.56 26.00
C PRO A 302 -11.54 23.31 25.23
N ILE A 303 -10.72 22.27 25.15
CA ILE A 303 -11.06 21.01 24.50
C ILE A 303 -12.02 20.21 25.36
N TYR A 304 -11.72 20.05 26.66
CA TYR A 304 -12.52 19.28 27.59
C TYR A 304 -13.91 19.87 27.86
N SER A 305 -14.08 21.17 27.68
CA SER A 305 -15.35 21.85 27.90
C SER A 305 -16.27 21.89 26.68
N CYS A 306 -15.78 21.49 25.51
CA CYS A 306 -16.57 21.49 24.29
C CYS A 306 -17.27 20.12 24.12
N ARG A 307 -18.61 20.13 24.11
CA ARG A 307 -19.41 18.92 23.98
C ARG A 307 -19.23 18.24 22.65
N ASP A 308 -19.24 19.00 21.57
CA ASP A 308 -19.08 18.46 20.24
C ASP A 308 -17.79 17.64 20.15
N PHE A 309 -16.69 18.13 20.71
CA PHE A 309 -15.42 17.43 20.75
C PHE A 309 -15.47 16.13 21.55
N ILE A 310 -16.18 16.13 22.70
CA ILE A 310 -16.34 14.92 23.52
C ILE A 310 -17.12 13.87 22.74
N LEU A 311 -18.22 14.23 22.08
CA LEU A 311 -19.07 13.34 21.30
C LEU A 311 -18.34 12.84 20.03
N TRP A 312 -17.63 13.73 19.33
CA TRP A 312 -16.84 13.38 18.16
C TRP A 312 -15.68 12.44 18.50
N ASP A 313 -15.08 12.62 19.68
CA ASP A 313 -14.00 11.75 20.13
C ASP A 313 -14.48 10.33 20.45
N LYS A 314 -15.74 10.19 20.87
CA LYS A 314 -16.40 8.88 21.00
C LYS A 314 -16.53 8.19 19.65
N THR A 315 -16.99 8.90 18.63
CA THR A 315 -17.07 8.41 17.25
C THR A 315 -15.67 8.03 16.73
N ARG A 316 -14.64 8.84 17.02
CA ARG A 316 -13.26 8.51 16.71
C ARG A 316 -12.83 7.19 17.34
N LEU A 317 -13.12 6.97 18.63
CA LEU A 317 -12.76 5.73 19.32
C LEU A 317 -13.41 4.50 18.66
N SER A 318 -14.68 4.59 18.27
CA SER A 318 -15.39 3.51 17.58
C SER A 318 -14.73 3.17 16.24
N ALA A 319 -14.35 4.18 15.46
CA ALA A 319 -13.63 3.99 14.19
C ALA A 319 -12.22 3.40 14.37
N GLN A 320 -11.59 3.60 15.56
CA GLN A 320 -10.27 3.05 15.89
C GLN A 320 -10.26 1.52 16.04
N LEU A 321 -11.41 0.89 16.22
CA LEU A 321 -11.52 -0.57 16.33
C LEU A 321 -11.26 -1.26 14.97
N MET A 322 -11.37 -0.53 13.87
CA MET A 322 -10.99 -1.05 12.54
C MET A 322 -9.47 -1.05 12.40
N GLN A 323 -8.92 -2.14 11.85
CA GLN A 323 -7.48 -2.20 11.58
C GLN A 323 -7.09 -1.24 10.44
N PRO A 324 -5.90 -0.61 10.51
CA PRO A 324 -5.46 0.24 9.42
C PRO A 324 -5.15 -0.60 8.18
N MET A 325 -5.60 -0.14 7.03
CA MET A 325 -5.07 -0.65 5.77
C MET A 325 -3.67 -0.05 5.56
N ILE A 326 -2.66 -0.89 5.49
CA ILE A 326 -1.27 -0.47 5.28
C ILE A 326 -0.90 -0.76 3.83
N SER A 327 -0.60 0.29 3.08
CA SER A 327 -0.22 0.16 1.68
C SER A 327 1.12 -0.60 1.52
N PRO A 328 1.18 -1.64 0.69
CA PRO A 328 2.44 -2.33 0.39
C PRO A 328 3.41 -1.45 -0.41
N LEU A 329 2.95 -0.37 -1.01
CA LEU A 329 3.77 0.58 -1.77
C LEU A 329 4.46 1.62 -0.88
N ALA A 330 4.04 1.75 0.38
CA ALA A 330 4.68 2.65 1.33
C ALA A 330 6.07 2.12 1.76
N SER A 331 6.97 3.04 2.11
CA SER A 331 8.29 2.65 2.64
C SER A 331 8.16 1.83 3.93
N LYS A 332 9.11 0.93 4.18
CA LYS A 332 9.09 0.07 5.39
C LYS A 332 9.04 0.88 6.70
N ASN A 333 9.63 2.07 6.73
CA ASN A 333 9.61 2.93 7.90
C ASN A 333 8.21 3.51 8.14
N VAL A 334 7.53 3.93 7.07
CA VAL A 334 6.14 4.40 7.11
C VAL A 334 5.21 3.27 7.55
N GLN A 335 5.33 2.07 6.99
CA GLN A 335 4.53 0.90 7.38
C GLN A 335 4.68 0.58 8.89
N LYS A 336 5.92 0.56 9.38
CA LYS A 336 6.20 0.33 10.81
C LYS A 336 5.64 1.43 11.72
N GLU A 337 5.74 2.69 11.29
CA GLU A 337 5.21 3.82 12.05
C GLU A 337 3.69 3.75 12.14
N VAL A 338 2.99 3.50 11.04
CA VAL A 338 1.53 3.32 11.04
C VAL A 338 1.13 2.19 11.96
N ALA A 339 1.74 1.01 11.84
CA ALA A 339 1.46 -0.15 12.71
C ALA A 339 1.71 0.16 14.20
N TYR A 340 2.82 0.83 14.51
CA TYR A 340 3.15 1.26 15.87
C TYR A 340 2.15 2.28 16.41
N SER A 341 1.82 3.30 15.62
CA SER A 341 0.92 4.37 16.05
C SER A 341 -0.48 3.86 16.41
N TYR A 342 -0.96 2.83 15.74
CA TYR A 342 -2.25 2.18 16.03
C TYR A 342 -2.30 1.47 17.36
N GLN A 343 -1.17 0.99 17.86
CA GLN A 343 -1.09 0.24 19.12
C GLN A 343 -0.97 1.15 20.36
N LEU A 344 -0.80 2.46 20.16
CA LEU A 344 -0.57 3.40 21.25
C LEU A 344 -1.76 3.43 22.23
N PRO A 345 -1.54 3.32 23.54
CA PRO A 345 -2.62 3.16 24.55
C PRO A 345 -3.64 4.31 24.55
N HIS A 346 -3.21 5.55 24.36
CA HIS A 346 -4.10 6.72 24.34
C HIS A 346 -5.09 6.70 23.17
N ARG A 347 -4.75 6.01 22.10
CA ARG A 347 -5.64 5.87 20.95
C ARG A 347 -6.84 4.98 21.23
N LYS A 348 -6.76 4.14 22.27
CA LYS A 348 -7.84 3.31 22.80
C LYS A 348 -8.62 3.98 23.95
N GLN A 349 -8.41 5.26 24.18
CA GLN A 349 -9.08 6.08 25.20
C GLN A 349 -9.80 7.25 24.51
N ASP A 350 -10.83 7.77 25.15
CA ASP A 350 -11.60 8.94 24.72
C ASP A 350 -11.52 10.07 25.75
N LEU A 351 -12.04 11.24 25.39
CA LEU A 351 -12.08 12.40 26.26
C LEU A 351 -12.97 12.16 27.48
N GLU A 352 -14.07 11.39 27.38
CA GLU A 352 -14.91 11.03 28.54
C GLU A 352 -14.09 10.35 29.64
N GLY A 353 -13.32 9.32 29.27
CA GLY A 353 -12.48 8.57 30.21
C GLY A 353 -11.35 9.43 30.78
N ILE A 354 -10.81 10.38 30.03
CA ILE A 354 -9.78 11.30 30.54
C ILE A 354 -10.41 12.33 31.51
N ILE A 355 -11.58 12.91 31.20
CA ILE A 355 -12.27 13.83 32.09
C ILE A 355 -12.63 13.14 33.42
N LEU A 356 -13.16 11.90 33.39
CA LEU A 356 -13.41 11.08 34.58
C LEU A 356 -12.12 10.87 35.38
N LYS A 357 -11.03 10.49 34.73
CA LYS A 357 -9.71 10.30 35.38
C LYS A 357 -9.22 11.59 36.04
N MET A 358 -9.33 12.72 35.37
CA MET A 358 -8.91 14.02 35.92
C MET A 358 -9.80 14.46 37.06
N SER A 359 -11.10 14.10 37.08
CA SER A 359 -12.03 14.40 38.18
C SER A 359 -11.73 13.67 39.49
N ILE A 360 -10.89 12.60 39.44
CA ILE A 360 -10.40 11.88 40.62
C ILE A 360 -8.93 12.16 40.92
N THR A 361 -8.21 12.86 40.03
CA THR A 361 -6.81 13.23 40.24
C THR A 361 -6.73 14.44 41.14
N GLU A 362 -6.18 14.28 42.37
CA GLU A 362 -6.20 15.27 43.47
C GLU A 362 -5.93 16.72 42.99
N ARG A 363 -4.87 16.91 42.20
CA ARG A 363 -4.46 18.22 41.69
C ARG A 363 -5.54 18.94 40.83
N PHE A 364 -6.38 18.18 40.12
CA PHE A 364 -7.31 18.71 39.13
C PHE A 364 -8.79 18.43 39.48
N ALA A 365 -9.06 17.65 40.52
CA ALA A 365 -10.36 17.11 40.84
C ALA A 365 -11.43 18.19 40.99
N ALA A 366 -11.13 19.32 41.66
CA ALA A 366 -12.08 20.40 41.88
C ALA A 366 -12.59 21.02 40.56
N GLU A 367 -11.68 21.34 39.64
CA GLU A 367 -12.02 22.00 38.38
C GLU A 367 -12.75 21.04 37.42
N PHE A 368 -12.32 19.78 37.34
CA PHE A 368 -12.98 18.82 36.48
C PHE A 368 -14.35 18.38 36.99
N ARG A 369 -14.57 18.24 38.31
CA ARG A 369 -15.90 18.02 38.87
C ARG A 369 -16.84 19.20 38.61
N LYS A 370 -16.33 20.43 38.66
CA LYS A 370 -17.10 21.63 38.29
C LYS A 370 -17.47 21.62 36.80
N LEU A 371 -16.52 21.21 35.95
CA LEU A 371 -16.76 21.02 34.52
C LEU A 371 -17.86 20.01 34.28
N VAL A 372 -17.73 18.81 34.85
CA VAL A 372 -18.73 17.72 34.71
C VAL A 372 -20.10 18.14 35.18
N LYS A 373 -20.18 18.85 36.33
CA LYS A 373 -21.45 19.40 36.83
C LYS A 373 -22.07 20.35 35.79
N HIS A 374 -21.29 21.25 35.22
CA HIS A 374 -21.76 22.16 34.19
C HIS A 374 -22.23 21.47 32.92
N LEU A 375 -21.49 20.47 32.43
CA LEU A 375 -21.88 19.66 31.30
C LEU A 375 -23.19 18.88 31.57
N LYS A 376 -23.40 18.40 32.80
CA LYS A 376 -24.64 17.73 33.21
C LYS A 376 -25.83 18.66 33.26
N GLU A 377 -25.68 19.87 33.90
CA GLU A 377 -26.75 20.86 34.04
C GLU A 377 -27.21 21.45 32.70
N THR A 378 -26.34 21.48 31.69
CA THR A 378 -26.61 22.04 30.40
C THR A 378 -26.86 20.99 29.29
N ALA A 379 -26.88 19.71 29.61
CA ALA A 379 -27.18 18.61 28.65
C ALA A 379 -28.66 18.61 28.26
N THR A 380 -28.93 18.63 26.95
CA THR A 380 -30.28 18.68 26.39
C THR A 380 -30.70 17.39 25.71
N THR A 381 -29.79 16.73 24.97
CA THR A 381 -30.06 15.49 24.26
C THR A 381 -29.71 14.27 25.10
N TYR A 382 -30.29 13.11 24.74
CA TYR A 382 -29.96 11.83 25.37
C TYR A 382 -28.46 11.55 25.35
N LEU A 383 -27.81 11.68 24.20
CA LEU A 383 -26.36 11.43 24.06
C LEU A 383 -25.54 12.35 24.98
N GLU A 384 -25.89 13.62 25.09
CA GLU A 384 -25.23 14.56 25.99
C GLU A 384 -25.40 14.18 27.47
N LYS A 385 -26.59 13.74 27.87
CA LYS A 385 -26.89 13.30 29.25
C LYS A 385 -26.12 12.01 29.59
N VAL A 386 -26.10 11.04 28.67
CA VAL A 386 -25.32 9.79 28.82
C VAL A 386 -23.83 10.11 28.91
N SER A 387 -23.30 10.94 28.05
CA SER A 387 -21.89 11.35 28.05
C SER A 387 -21.52 12.05 29.36
N ALA A 388 -22.34 13.04 29.80
CA ALA A 388 -22.13 13.73 31.07
C ALA A 388 -22.20 12.77 32.27
N GLY A 389 -23.11 11.79 32.26
CA GLY A 389 -23.24 10.75 33.28
C GLY A 389 -21.99 9.87 33.38
N ARG A 390 -21.42 9.45 32.23
CA ARG A 390 -20.18 8.65 32.18
C ARG A 390 -18.96 9.38 32.72
N MET A 391 -18.96 10.71 32.70
CA MET A 391 -17.89 11.53 33.26
C MET A 391 -18.08 11.84 34.75
N ASP A 392 -19.29 11.61 35.32
CA ASP A 392 -19.62 11.96 36.69
C ASP A 392 -19.24 10.82 37.65
N ILE A 393 -18.19 11.01 38.44
CA ILE A 393 -17.74 10.01 39.42
C ILE A 393 -18.84 9.62 40.44
N ALA A 394 -19.85 10.49 40.69
CA ALA A 394 -20.97 10.20 41.56
C ALA A 394 -21.90 9.10 41.01
N GLN A 395 -21.81 8.77 39.72
CA GLN A 395 -22.55 7.66 39.09
C GLN A 395 -21.86 6.30 39.21
N TYR A 396 -20.70 6.24 39.92
CA TYR A 396 -19.92 5.02 39.99
C TYR A 396 -19.82 4.49 41.41
N GLU A 397 -19.95 3.18 41.54
CA GLU A 397 -19.66 2.43 42.74
C GLU A 397 -18.34 1.67 42.59
N ILE A 398 -17.56 1.59 43.67
CA ILE A 398 -16.33 0.79 43.68
C ILE A 398 -16.72 -0.67 43.97
N ILE A 399 -16.66 -1.53 42.99
CA ILE A 399 -17.00 -2.95 43.10
C ILE A 399 -15.78 -3.85 43.33
N GLY A 400 -14.56 -3.33 43.22
CA GLY A 400 -13.34 -4.09 43.41
C GLY A 400 -12.09 -3.24 43.43
N LYS A 401 -11.00 -3.83 43.93
CA LYS A 401 -9.64 -3.25 43.87
C LYS A 401 -8.70 -4.26 43.24
N THR A 402 -7.82 -3.80 42.36
CA THR A 402 -6.75 -4.59 41.76
C THR A 402 -5.41 -3.92 42.03
N ASP A 403 -4.30 -4.61 41.80
CA ASP A 403 -2.96 -4.03 41.91
C ASP A 403 -2.74 -2.83 40.95
N LYS A 404 -3.60 -2.68 39.94
CA LYS A 404 -3.51 -1.61 38.94
C LYS A 404 -4.50 -0.47 39.15
N GLY A 405 -5.40 -0.57 40.20
CA GLY A 405 -6.40 0.46 40.47
C GLY A 405 -7.72 -0.10 41.06
N VAL A 406 -8.75 0.70 40.97
CA VAL A 406 -10.10 0.35 41.40
C VAL A 406 -10.97 -0.01 40.21
N VAL A 407 -11.87 -0.98 40.38
CA VAL A 407 -12.90 -1.33 39.42
C VAL A 407 -14.15 -0.56 39.75
N LEU A 408 -14.63 0.24 38.80
CA LEU A 408 -15.81 1.07 38.97
C LEU A 408 -16.97 0.49 38.13
N GLN A 409 -18.16 0.45 38.72
CA GLN A 409 -19.40 0.13 38.00
C GLN A 409 -20.25 1.40 37.95
N GLY A 410 -20.58 1.85 36.76
CA GLY A 410 -21.46 3.00 36.52
C GLY A 410 -22.92 2.57 36.41
N SER A 411 -23.83 3.44 36.86
CA SER A 411 -25.27 3.28 36.67
C SER A 411 -25.81 4.51 35.93
N PRO A 412 -26.79 4.36 35.01
CA PRO A 412 -27.42 5.50 34.36
C PRO A 412 -28.17 6.35 35.39
N SER A 413 -28.20 7.65 35.16
CA SER A 413 -28.97 8.58 36.00
C SER A 413 -30.48 8.31 35.84
N GLU A 414 -31.28 8.57 36.93
CA GLU A 414 -32.72 8.26 36.96
C GLU A 414 -33.53 8.93 35.82
N ASP A 415 -33.13 10.12 35.36
CA ASP A 415 -33.78 10.88 34.31
C ASP A 415 -33.64 10.27 32.88
N ILE A 416 -32.72 9.35 32.69
CA ILE A 416 -32.48 8.64 31.41
C ILE A 416 -32.60 7.12 31.51
N LYS A 417 -33.00 6.60 32.65
CA LYS A 417 -32.98 5.17 32.96
C LYS A 417 -33.91 4.36 32.03
N GLU A 418 -35.11 4.88 31.79
CA GLU A 418 -36.08 4.23 30.89
C GLU A 418 -35.58 4.27 29.44
N GLU A 419 -35.08 5.43 28.96
CA GLU A 419 -34.54 5.59 27.63
C GLU A 419 -33.27 4.74 27.41
N THR A 420 -32.44 4.61 28.44
CA THR A 420 -31.27 3.72 28.43
C THR A 420 -31.68 2.26 28.35
N ALA A 421 -32.67 1.82 29.14
CA ALA A 421 -33.18 0.46 29.08
C ALA A 421 -33.78 0.12 27.71
N GLN A 422 -34.50 1.07 27.10
CA GLN A 422 -35.04 0.91 25.74
C GLN A 422 -33.93 0.83 24.69
N ASN A 423 -32.91 1.71 24.76
CA ASN A 423 -31.77 1.67 23.84
C ASN A 423 -30.91 0.41 24.03
N GLU A 424 -30.75 -0.08 25.27
CA GLU A 424 -30.08 -1.36 25.55
C GLU A 424 -30.85 -2.54 24.94
N MET A 425 -32.17 -2.54 24.98
CA MET A 425 -33.00 -3.55 24.37
C MET A 425 -32.84 -3.55 22.85
N ILE A 426 -32.90 -2.35 22.24
CA ILE A 426 -32.63 -2.16 20.80
C ILE A 426 -31.20 -2.62 20.44
N SER A 427 -30.20 -2.22 21.23
CA SER A 427 -28.80 -2.59 21.02
C SER A 427 -28.58 -4.10 21.16
N ASN A 428 -29.21 -4.75 22.11
CA ASN A 428 -29.15 -6.20 22.30
C ASN A 428 -29.81 -6.94 21.13
N GLN A 429 -30.93 -6.44 20.64
CA GLN A 429 -31.59 -6.96 19.45
C GLN A 429 -30.70 -6.81 18.21
N PHE A 430 -30.08 -5.63 18.03
CA PHE A 430 -29.11 -5.35 16.99
C PHE A 430 -27.89 -6.26 17.06
N ASN A 431 -27.30 -6.43 18.25
CA ASN A 431 -26.15 -7.31 18.46
C ASN A 431 -26.51 -8.78 18.17
N LYS A 432 -27.74 -9.18 18.44
CA LYS A 432 -28.22 -10.52 18.12
C LYS A 432 -28.28 -10.74 16.61
N ILE A 433 -28.76 -9.75 15.85
CA ILE A 433 -28.82 -9.78 14.39
C ILE A 433 -27.41 -9.83 13.81
N LEU A 434 -26.47 -8.98 14.28
CA LEU A 434 -25.08 -9.00 13.84
C LEU A 434 -24.40 -10.33 14.14
N SER A 435 -24.61 -10.89 15.33
CA SER A 435 -24.00 -12.17 15.72
C SER A 435 -24.56 -13.34 14.89
N THR A 436 -25.83 -13.33 14.53
CA THR A 436 -26.41 -14.34 13.63
C THR A 436 -25.93 -14.17 12.19
N SER A 437 -25.71 -12.94 11.72
CA SER A 437 -25.10 -12.67 10.41
C SER A 437 -23.66 -13.15 10.34
N ASP A 438 -22.84 -12.86 11.34
CA ASP A 438 -21.46 -13.34 11.45
C ASP A 438 -21.39 -14.87 11.54
N LEU A 439 -22.28 -15.48 12.30
CA LEU A 439 -22.39 -16.93 12.38
C LEU A 439 -22.79 -17.52 11.02
N SER A 440 -23.79 -16.96 10.35
CA SER A 440 -24.22 -17.38 9.02
C SER A 440 -23.09 -17.29 7.99
N ARG A 441 -22.29 -16.23 8.03
CA ARG A 441 -21.12 -16.06 7.19
C ARG A 441 -20.07 -17.16 7.45
N THR A 442 -19.74 -17.40 8.71
CA THR A 442 -18.82 -18.46 9.11
C THR A 442 -19.31 -19.83 8.65
N ARG A 443 -20.59 -20.11 8.85
CA ARG A 443 -21.21 -21.38 8.45
C ARG A 443 -21.31 -21.57 6.94
N TYR A 444 -21.40 -20.47 6.20
CA TYR A 444 -21.39 -20.53 4.74
C TYR A 444 -20.09 -21.08 4.18
N ASP A 445 -18.97 -20.74 4.79
CA ASP A 445 -17.62 -21.08 4.35
C ASP A 445 -17.11 -22.42 4.92
N GLU A 446 -17.67 -22.89 6.04
CA GLU A 446 -17.27 -24.15 6.66
C GLU A 446 -17.88 -25.38 5.94
N ASP A 447 -17.08 -26.44 5.77
CA ASP A 447 -17.59 -27.76 5.28
C ASP A 447 -18.35 -28.57 6.35
N SER A 448 -18.53 -28.03 7.57
CA SER A 448 -19.19 -28.72 8.67
C SER A 448 -20.70 -28.90 8.45
N GLU A 449 -21.26 -30.02 8.93
CA GLU A 449 -22.73 -30.20 8.99
C GLU A 449 -23.28 -29.13 9.92
N GLN A 450 -24.21 -28.33 9.40
CA GLN A 450 -24.86 -27.28 10.16
C GLN A 450 -26.18 -27.76 10.70
N ILE A 451 -26.55 -27.31 11.91
CA ILE A 451 -27.83 -27.58 12.54
C ILE A 451 -28.87 -26.63 11.91
N ILE A 452 -29.92 -27.19 11.29
CA ILE A 452 -30.98 -26.40 10.64
C ILE A 452 -31.67 -25.42 11.60
N ASP A 453 -31.71 -25.72 12.89
CA ASP A 453 -32.29 -24.84 13.90
C ASP A 453 -31.53 -23.52 14.07
N GLU A 454 -30.20 -23.51 13.91
CA GLU A 454 -29.40 -22.27 13.88
C GLU A 454 -29.78 -21.41 12.66
N TRP A 455 -29.96 -22.04 11.51
CA TRP A 455 -30.42 -21.35 10.30
C TRP A 455 -31.84 -20.80 10.45
N ARG A 456 -32.75 -21.54 11.04
CA ARG A 456 -34.14 -21.10 11.28
C ARG A 456 -34.18 -19.92 12.26
N GLU A 457 -33.31 -19.89 13.27
CA GLU A 457 -33.20 -18.72 14.15
C GLU A 457 -32.77 -17.47 13.36
N ALA A 458 -31.78 -17.59 12.49
CA ALA A 458 -31.34 -16.48 11.60
C ALA A 458 -32.48 -16.10 10.62
N TYR A 459 -33.13 -17.05 9.98
CA TYR A 459 -34.27 -16.83 9.08
C TYR A 459 -35.41 -16.04 9.76
N CYS A 460 -35.83 -16.43 10.94
CA CYS A 460 -36.91 -15.73 11.68
C CYS A 460 -36.49 -14.29 12.04
N LEU A 461 -35.25 -14.08 12.43
CA LEU A 461 -34.76 -12.76 12.77
C LEU A 461 -34.68 -11.82 11.56
N HIS A 462 -34.25 -12.32 10.41
CA HIS A 462 -34.06 -11.50 9.21
C HIS A 462 -35.36 -11.30 8.43
N LYS A 463 -36.24 -12.30 8.36
CA LYS A 463 -37.55 -12.21 7.67
C LYS A 463 -38.45 -11.09 8.20
N ASP A 464 -38.44 -10.84 9.52
CA ASP A 464 -39.34 -9.89 10.17
C ASP A 464 -38.79 -8.45 10.22
N GLN A 465 -37.53 -8.24 9.84
CA GLN A 465 -36.83 -6.97 10.08
C GLN A 465 -36.75 -6.04 8.87
N GLY A 466 -37.18 -6.47 7.69
CA GLY A 466 -37.37 -5.62 6.51
C GLY A 466 -36.14 -4.85 6.06
N GLY A 467 -35.03 -5.51 5.78
CA GLY A 467 -33.86 -4.90 5.10
C GLY A 467 -33.00 -3.95 5.93
N VAL A 468 -33.14 -3.90 7.25
CA VAL A 468 -32.39 -2.95 8.12
C VAL A 468 -30.89 -3.27 8.15
N PHE A 469 -30.47 -4.50 7.86
CA PHE A 469 -29.09 -4.95 7.97
C PHE A 469 -28.54 -5.69 6.74
N GLU A 470 -29.28 -5.73 5.65
CA GLU A 470 -28.83 -6.26 4.35
C GLU A 470 -28.21 -7.68 4.40
N ALA A 471 -28.48 -8.47 5.46
CA ALA A 471 -27.92 -9.82 5.60
C ALA A 471 -28.90 -10.92 5.16
N GLU A 472 -30.05 -10.56 4.64
CA GLU A 472 -31.09 -11.47 4.16
C GLU A 472 -30.57 -12.37 3.06
N GLY A 473 -29.83 -11.81 2.11
CA GLY A 473 -29.22 -12.56 1.02
C GLY A 473 -28.19 -13.61 1.48
N LEU A 474 -27.38 -13.29 2.49
CA LEU A 474 -26.47 -14.27 3.09
C LEU A 474 -27.22 -15.43 3.73
N VAL A 475 -28.29 -15.14 4.51
CA VAL A 475 -29.08 -16.17 5.18
C VAL A 475 -29.85 -17.01 4.17
N ALA A 476 -30.42 -16.38 3.13
CA ALA A 476 -31.10 -17.06 2.03
C ALA A 476 -30.13 -17.96 1.24
N ALA A 477 -28.96 -17.44 0.88
CA ALA A 477 -27.95 -18.22 0.18
C ALA A 477 -27.44 -19.42 1.00
N LEU A 478 -27.27 -19.26 2.32
CA LEU A 478 -26.96 -20.36 3.23
C LEU A 478 -28.04 -21.43 3.24
N GLY A 479 -29.31 -21.02 3.31
CA GLY A 479 -30.47 -21.92 3.23
C GLY A 479 -30.46 -22.75 1.95
N VAL A 480 -30.26 -22.09 0.80
CA VAL A 480 -30.19 -22.79 -0.49
C VAL A 480 -28.96 -23.69 -0.58
N LYS A 481 -27.81 -23.27 -0.11
CA LYS A 481 -26.58 -24.04 -0.19
C LYS A 481 -26.57 -25.29 0.68
N LYS A 482 -26.95 -25.13 1.95
CA LYS A 482 -26.76 -26.17 2.99
C LYS A 482 -28.05 -26.91 3.40
N HIS A 483 -29.22 -26.26 3.29
CA HIS A 483 -30.45 -26.76 3.93
C HIS A 483 -31.64 -27.04 3.01
N TRP A 484 -31.51 -26.77 1.70
CA TRP A 484 -32.62 -26.80 0.75
C TRP A 484 -33.56 -27.98 0.89
N GLU A 485 -33.01 -29.20 1.07
CA GLU A 485 -33.82 -30.43 1.17
C GLU A 485 -34.64 -30.49 2.47
N ASN A 486 -34.20 -29.76 3.49
CA ASN A 486 -34.80 -29.72 4.82
C ASN A 486 -35.73 -28.51 5.02
N LEU A 487 -35.77 -27.58 4.04
CA LEU A 487 -36.62 -26.39 4.08
C LEU A 487 -38.08 -26.77 3.70
N ASN A 488 -39.05 -26.13 4.38
CA ASN A 488 -40.42 -26.18 3.97
C ASN A 488 -40.69 -25.25 2.77
N GLU A 489 -41.93 -25.27 2.21
CA GLU A 489 -42.28 -24.47 1.03
C GLU A 489 -42.15 -22.95 1.28
N GLU A 490 -42.54 -22.47 2.45
CA GLU A 490 -42.43 -21.05 2.81
C GLU A 490 -40.98 -20.62 2.93
N GLU A 491 -40.12 -21.41 3.58
CA GLU A 491 -38.70 -21.18 3.73
C GLU A 491 -37.99 -21.17 2.36
N ARG A 492 -38.34 -22.10 1.45
CA ARG A 492 -37.80 -22.13 0.07
C ARG A 492 -38.24 -20.92 -0.75
N ALA A 493 -39.52 -20.56 -0.66
CA ALA A 493 -40.05 -19.38 -1.36
C ALA A 493 -39.34 -18.10 -0.91
N TRP A 494 -39.16 -17.94 0.39
CA TRP A 494 -38.41 -16.77 0.92
C TRP A 494 -36.95 -16.74 0.45
N CYS A 495 -36.24 -17.85 0.49
CA CYS A 495 -34.87 -17.91 -0.03
C CYS A 495 -34.81 -17.53 -1.51
N TYR A 496 -35.72 -18.03 -2.32
CA TYR A 496 -35.84 -17.72 -3.74
C TYR A 496 -36.10 -16.22 -3.95
N GLU A 497 -37.12 -15.67 -3.30
CA GLU A 497 -37.53 -14.27 -3.43
C GLU A 497 -36.39 -13.31 -3.05
N VAL A 498 -35.69 -13.55 -1.92
CA VAL A 498 -34.59 -12.72 -1.45
C VAL A 498 -33.41 -12.74 -2.44
N ILE A 499 -33.01 -13.94 -2.88
CA ILE A 499 -31.91 -14.08 -3.84
C ILE A 499 -32.27 -13.39 -5.16
N VAL A 500 -33.47 -13.60 -5.68
CA VAL A 500 -33.96 -12.98 -6.91
C VAL A 500 -34.00 -11.46 -6.77
N GLN A 501 -34.48 -10.93 -5.65
CA GLN A 501 -34.59 -9.51 -5.42
C GLN A 501 -33.20 -8.85 -5.36
N GLU A 502 -32.29 -9.35 -4.54
CA GLU A 502 -30.96 -8.76 -4.36
C GLU A 502 -30.12 -8.84 -5.64
N THR A 503 -30.12 -10.00 -6.31
CA THR A 503 -29.35 -10.17 -7.55
C THR A 503 -29.93 -9.37 -8.72
N SER A 504 -31.25 -9.20 -8.80
CA SER A 504 -31.89 -8.35 -9.81
C SER A 504 -31.58 -6.88 -9.58
N GLN A 505 -31.60 -6.40 -8.34
CA GLN A 505 -31.25 -5.01 -8.01
C GLN A 505 -29.79 -4.69 -8.37
N PHE A 506 -28.89 -5.63 -8.13
CA PHE A 506 -27.50 -5.46 -8.55
C PHE A 506 -27.39 -5.47 -10.10
N ALA A 507 -28.01 -6.43 -10.75
CA ALA A 507 -27.96 -6.57 -12.21
C ALA A 507 -28.54 -5.34 -12.95
N GLU A 508 -29.56 -4.71 -12.40
CA GLU A 508 -30.31 -3.62 -13.06
C GLU A 508 -29.75 -2.22 -12.74
N TYR A 509 -29.30 -2.02 -11.47
CA TYR A 509 -28.92 -0.69 -10.98
C TYR A 509 -27.47 -0.58 -10.52
N GLY A 510 -26.69 -1.68 -10.51
CA GLY A 510 -25.34 -1.70 -9.94
C GLY A 510 -25.34 -1.43 -8.43
N MET A 511 -26.49 -1.55 -7.75
CA MET A 511 -26.61 -1.29 -6.31
C MET A 511 -26.01 -2.44 -5.53
N PHE A 512 -24.84 -2.20 -4.96
CA PHE A 512 -24.09 -3.15 -4.16
C PHE A 512 -24.58 -3.16 -2.71
N GLN A 513 -25.01 -4.32 -2.22
CA GLN A 513 -25.33 -4.56 -0.82
C GLN A 513 -24.21 -5.33 -0.13
N LEU A 514 -24.12 -5.25 1.19
CA LEU A 514 -23.00 -5.81 1.98
C LEU A 514 -22.74 -7.31 1.74
N TYR A 515 -23.77 -8.07 1.34
CA TYR A 515 -23.70 -9.54 1.15
C TYR A 515 -24.05 -9.99 -0.26
N THR A 516 -24.05 -9.11 -1.26
CA THR A 516 -24.38 -9.41 -2.66
C THR A 516 -23.55 -10.58 -3.23
N GLU A 517 -22.31 -10.77 -2.76
CA GLU A 517 -21.48 -11.92 -3.15
C GLU A 517 -22.08 -13.26 -2.77
N TYR A 518 -22.80 -13.34 -1.64
CA TYR A 518 -23.47 -14.57 -1.19
C TYR A 518 -24.76 -14.81 -1.93
N SER A 519 -25.55 -13.77 -2.18
CA SER A 519 -26.78 -13.86 -2.98
C SER A 519 -26.47 -14.29 -4.41
N SER A 520 -25.40 -13.78 -5.00
CA SER A 520 -24.94 -14.15 -6.34
C SER A 520 -24.47 -15.62 -6.39
N ASP A 521 -23.78 -16.10 -5.36
CA ASP A 521 -23.44 -17.51 -5.21
C ASP A 521 -24.70 -18.38 -5.02
N GLY A 522 -25.66 -17.90 -4.20
CA GLY A 522 -26.95 -18.53 -3.99
C GLY A 522 -27.76 -18.72 -5.26
N LEU A 523 -27.65 -17.76 -6.21
CA LEU A 523 -28.27 -17.87 -7.54
C LEU A 523 -27.77 -19.10 -8.31
N ILE A 524 -26.48 -19.42 -8.23
CA ILE A 524 -25.91 -20.62 -8.87
C ILE A 524 -26.44 -21.89 -8.22
N TYR A 525 -26.56 -21.91 -6.90
CA TYR A 525 -27.17 -23.05 -6.20
C TYR A 525 -28.66 -23.24 -6.57
N LEU A 526 -29.41 -22.14 -6.77
CA LEU A 526 -30.80 -22.22 -7.26
C LEU A 526 -30.86 -22.75 -8.68
N LEU A 527 -30.02 -22.22 -9.60
CA LEU A 527 -29.97 -22.71 -10.99
C LEU A 527 -29.54 -24.17 -11.08
N ASN A 528 -28.65 -24.63 -10.21
CA ASN A 528 -28.31 -26.05 -10.15
C ASN A 528 -29.51 -26.95 -9.76
N ARG A 529 -30.52 -26.42 -9.09
CA ARG A 529 -31.75 -27.13 -8.70
C ARG A 529 -32.91 -26.91 -9.67
N LEU A 530 -32.93 -25.73 -10.28
CA LEU A 530 -34.01 -25.26 -11.17
C LEU A 530 -33.38 -24.77 -12.49
N PRO A 531 -32.75 -25.66 -13.29
CA PRO A 531 -31.96 -25.27 -14.46
C PRO A 531 -32.80 -24.68 -15.61
N ASP A 532 -34.10 -24.92 -15.61
CA ASP A 532 -35.04 -24.43 -16.64
C ASP A 532 -35.78 -23.15 -16.21
N ASP A 533 -35.43 -22.57 -15.06
CA ASP A 533 -36.07 -21.34 -14.57
C ASP A 533 -35.61 -20.12 -15.39
N GLU A 534 -36.50 -19.60 -16.23
CA GLU A 534 -36.21 -18.49 -17.13
C GLU A 534 -35.90 -17.19 -16.38
N GLN A 535 -36.49 -16.96 -15.21
CA GLN A 535 -36.22 -15.77 -14.40
C GLN A 535 -34.82 -15.79 -13.82
N LEU A 536 -34.37 -16.91 -13.27
CA LEU A 536 -33.02 -17.08 -12.75
C LEU A 536 -31.97 -16.94 -13.87
N LEU A 537 -32.26 -17.46 -15.07
CA LEU A 537 -31.39 -17.32 -16.23
C LEU A 537 -31.27 -15.87 -16.71
N GLN A 538 -32.38 -15.11 -16.75
CA GLN A 538 -32.35 -13.69 -17.08
C GLN A 538 -31.53 -12.88 -16.08
N ILE A 539 -31.68 -13.17 -14.78
CA ILE A 539 -30.90 -12.50 -13.73
C ILE A 539 -29.40 -12.85 -13.86
N LEU A 540 -29.09 -14.11 -14.14
CA LEU A 540 -27.71 -14.53 -14.36
C LEU A 540 -27.05 -13.73 -15.50
N TRP A 541 -27.78 -13.55 -16.61
CA TRP A 541 -27.33 -12.72 -17.74
C TRP A 541 -27.06 -11.27 -17.31
N GLY A 542 -28.00 -10.66 -16.61
CA GLY A 542 -27.86 -9.31 -16.10
C GLY A 542 -26.72 -9.19 -15.08
N LEU A 543 -26.52 -10.19 -14.25
CA LEU A 543 -25.45 -10.23 -13.26
C LEU A 543 -24.07 -10.26 -13.93
N ILE A 544 -23.88 -11.14 -14.92
CA ILE A 544 -22.63 -11.22 -15.68
C ILE A 544 -22.33 -9.91 -16.41
N ASP A 545 -23.36 -9.21 -16.91
CA ASP A 545 -23.22 -7.89 -17.54
C ASP A 545 -22.90 -6.77 -16.57
N ALA A 546 -23.37 -6.86 -15.33
CA ALA A 546 -23.24 -5.82 -14.32
C ALA A 546 -21.97 -5.96 -13.45
N ILE A 547 -21.29 -7.11 -13.50
CA ILE A 547 -20.04 -7.32 -12.78
C ILE A 547 -18.99 -6.36 -13.37
N ASP A 548 -18.65 -5.33 -12.62
CA ASP A 548 -17.62 -4.34 -12.93
C ASP A 548 -16.32 -4.68 -12.18
N ASP A 549 -15.25 -3.91 -12.34
CA ASP A 549 -13.86 -4.15 -11.88
C ASP A 549 -13.62 -4.61 -10.42
N ASN A 550 -14.65 -4.87 -9.62
CA ASN A 550 -14.55 -5.36 -8.23
C ASN A 550 -14.44 -6.88 -8.12
N ASP A 551 -13.35 -7.43 -8.62
CA ASP A 551 -13.06 -8.86 -8.73
C ASP A 551 -13.19 -9.71 -7.47
N SER A 552 -12.93 -9.15 -6.29
CA SER A 552 -12.92 -9.93 -5.04
C SER A 552 -14.31 -10.39 -4.59
N LEU A 553 -15.36 -9.73 -5.07
CA LEU A 553 -16.72 -9.91 -4.60
C LEU A 553 -17.45 -11.11 -5.25
N PHE A 554 -17.01 -11.49 -6.45
CA PHE A 554 -17.65 -12.56 -7.21
C PHE A 554 -16.90 -13.88 -7.25
N THR A 555 -15.79 -14.01 -6.53
CA THR A 555 -14.97 -15.23 -6.49
C THR A 555 -15.80 -16.48 -6.07
N ARG A 556 -16.80 -16.32 -5.19
CA ARG A 556 -17.70 -17.40 -4.76
C ARG A 556 -18.60 -17.86 -5.91
N PHE A 557 -19.26 -16.91 -6.56
CA PHE A 557 -20.10 -17.13 -7.72
C PHE A 557 -19.34 -17.86 -8.84
N GLU A 558 -18.15 -17.40 -9.18
CA GLU A 558 -17.29 -18.00 -10.21
C GLU A 558 -16.90 -19.44 -9.85
N ASN A 559 -16.52 -19.67 -8.60
CA ASN A 559 -16.17 -21.00 -8.11
C ASN A 559 -17.35 -21.96 -8.15
N SER A 560 -18.56 -21.52 -7.75
CA SER A 560 -19.76 -22.34 -7.78
C SER A 560 -20.23 -22.61 -9.21
N PHE A 561 -20.11 -21.64 -10.10
CA PHE A 561 -20.38 -21.85 -11.52
C PHE A 561 -19.51 -22.99 -12.08
N LYS A 562 -18.19 -22.95 -11.85
CA LYS A 562 -17.25 -23.98 -12.31
C LYS A 562 -17.43 -25.33 -11.63
N SER A 563 -17.62 -25.32 -10.30
CA SER A 563 -17.62 -26.58 -9.53
C SER A 563 -18.99 -27.25 -9.43
N LEU A 564 -20.07 -26.52 -9.66
CA LEU A 564 -21.43 -26.99 -9.50
C LEU A 564 -22.21 -27.02 -10.81
N LEU A 565 -22.27 -25.91 -11.54
CA LEU A 565 -23.07 -25.80 -12.77
C LEU A 565 -22.44 -26.59 -13.93
N TRP A 566 -21.12 -26.48 -14.13
CA TRP A 566 -20.42 -27.24 -15.18
C TRP A 566 -20.57 -28.76 -15.05
N PRO A 567 -20.35 -29.41 -13.90
CA PRO A 567 -20.44 -30.85 -13.81
C PRO A 567 -21.88 -31.36 -13.86
N ASN A 568 -22.86 -30.59 -13.36
CA ASN A 568 -24.25 -31.05 -13.25
C ASN A 568 -25.12 -30.66 -14.46
N HIS A 569 -24.82 -29.48 -15.08
CA HIS A 569 -25.61 -28.89 -16.18
C HIS A 569 -24.68 -28.35 -17.27
N LYS A 570 -23.83 -29.22 -17.80
CA LYS A 570 -22.77 -28.83 -18.76
C LYS A 570 -23.33 -28.10 -19.98
N GLU A 571 -24.38 -28.59 -20.62
CA GLU A 571 -25.01 -27.98 -21.80
C GLU A 571 -25.51 -26.56 -21.54
N LEU A 572 -26.04 -26.33 -20.33
CA LEU A 572 -26.48 -25.01 -19.89
C LEU A 572 -25.28 -24.06 -19.70
N ALA A 573 -24.24 -24.50 -19.01
CA ALA A 573 -23.04 -23.71 -18.79
C ALA A 573 -22.34 -23.35 -20.10
N GLU A 574 -22.20 -24.30 -21.02
CA GLU A 574 -21.66 -24.08 -22.39
C GLU A 574 -22.52 -23.09 -23.17
N LYS A 575 -23.85 -23.23 -23.14
CA LYS A 575 -24.80 -22.31 -23.81
C LYS A 575 -24.62 -20.89 -23.29
N ILE A 576 -24.47 -20.73 -21.97
CA ILE A 576 -24.25 -19.43 -21.33
C ILE A 576 -22.96 -18.80 -21.87
N ILE A 577 -21.86 -19.52 -21.84
CA ILE A 577 -20.56 -19.03 -22.28
C ILE A 577 -20.55 -18.74 -23.78
N LEU A 578 -21.05 -19.65 -24.62
CA LEU A 578 -21.09 -19.50 -26.07
C LEU A 578 -21.96 -18.30 -26.51
N GLN A 579 -23.07 -18.06 -25.85
CA GLN A 579 -23.91 -16.92 -26.14
C GLN A 579 -23.17 -15.60 -25.93
N TYR A 580 -22.35 -15.52 -24.87
CA TYR A 580 -21.49 -14.35 -24.64
C TYR A 580 -20.43 -14.21 -25.74
N ILE A 581 -19.77 -15.29 -26.09
CA ILE A 581 -18.70 -15.29 -27.09
C ILE A 581 -19.23 -14.89 -28.48
N HIS A 582 -20.42 -15.36 -28.86
CA HIS A 582 -20.99 -15.08 -30.19
C HIS A 582 -21.72 -13.73 -30.30
N ASN A 583 -22.22 -13.18 -29.21
CA ASN A 583 -22.95 -11.91 -29.23
C ASN A 583 -22.03 -10.67 -29.12
N THR A 584 -20.77 -10.86 -28.79
CA THR A 584 -19.80 -9.77 -28.74
C THR A 584 -19.20 -9.48 -30.10
N GLU A 585 -19.84 -8.57 -30.84
CA GLU A 585 -19.16 -7.87 -31.93
C GLU A 585 -18.07 -6.99 -31.34
N SER A 586 -16.88 -7.01 -31.93
CA SER A 586 -15.60 -6.41 -31.54
C SER A 586 -15.61 -4.91 -31.15
N LYS A 587 -16.45 -4.50 -30.21
CA LYS A 587 -16.48 -3.15 -29.65
C LYS A 587 -15.64 -3.09 -28.37
N ARG A 588 -15.03 -1.95 -28.14
CA ARG A 588 -14.08 -1.65 -27.06
C ARG A 588 -14.63 -1.90 -25.65
N ASP A 589 -15.93 -1.71 -25.44
CA ASP A 589 -16.61 -1.90 -24.16
C ASP A 589 -16.88 -3.39 -23.85
N ASP A 590 -16.70 -4.27 -24.83
CA ASP A 590 -16.97 -5.70 -24.70
C ASP A 590 -15.77 -6.47 -24.12
N ILE A 591 -14.56 -5.89 -24.10
CA ILE A 591 -13.36 -6.59 -23.58
C ILE A 591 -13.44 -6.79 -22.07
N ASP A 592 -13.97 -5.81 -21.35
CA ASP A 592 -14.13 -5.91 -19.89
C ASP A 592 -15.15 -6.99 -19.54
N LYS A 593 -16.24 -7.12 -20.33
CA LYS A 593 -17.23 -8.19 -20.21
C LYS A 593 -16.65 -9.58 -20.47
N PHE A 594 -15.77 -9.69 -21.45
CA PHE A 594 -15.06 -10.92 -21.74
C PHE A 594 -14.22 -11.43 -20.58
N ALA A 595 -13.59 -10.55 -19.84
CA ALA A 595 -12.76 -10.90 -18.72
C ALA A 595 -13.53 -11.67 -17.62
N HIS A 596 -14.78 -11.30 -17.37
CA HIS A 596 -15.62 -12.00 -16.40
C HIS A 596 -16.00 -13.40 -16.86
N VAL A 597 -16.34 -13.55 -18.14
CA VAL A 597 -16.70 -14.86 -18.70
C VAL A 597 -15.52 -15.84 -18.66
N CYS A 598 -14.27 -15.35 -18.80
CA CYS A 598 -13.09 -16.18 -18.67
C CYS A 598 -13.00 -16.90 -17.32
N LYS A 599 -13.40 -16.26 -16.25
CA LYS A 599 -13.36 -16.84 -14.91
C LYS A 599 -14.40 -17.94 -14.71
N LEU A 600 -15.42 -17.99 -15.54
CA LEU A 600 -16.46 -19.03 -15.50
C LEU A 600 -16.05 -20.32 -16.22
N ILE A 601 -14.97 -20.30 -17.03
CA ILE A 601 -14.52 -21.45 -17.78
C ILE A 601 -13.57 -22.32 -16.91
N PRO A 602 -13.85 -23.61 -16.69
CA PRO A 602 -12.93 -24.49 -15.99
C PRO A 602 -11.69 -24.76 -16.84
N THR A 603 -10.51 -24.51 -16.26
CA THR A 603 -9.22 -24.62 -16.97
C THR A 603 -8.52 -25.97 -16.76
N ASP A 604 -8.94 -26.75 -15.78
CA ASP A 604 -8.38 -28.01 -15.34
C ASP A 604 -9.05 -29.26 -15.97
N ILE A 605 -10.10 -29.06 -16.78
CA ILE A 605 -10.84 -30.13 -17.43
C ILE A 605 -10.29 -30.39 -18.84
N ASP A 606 -10.16 -31.68 -19.19
CA ASP A 606 -9.81 -32.14 -20.53
C ASP A 606 -11.06 -32.18 -21.42
N ASP A 607 -11.42 -31.05 -22.03
CA ASP A 607 -12.63 -30.92 -22.84
C ASP A 607 -12.34 -30.14 -24.13
N THR A 608 -12.75 -30.72 -25.27
CA THR A 608 -12.53 -30.11 -26.59
C THR A 608 -13.32 -28.82 -26.79
N VAL A 609 -14.50 -28.68 -26.18
CA VAL A 609 -15.32 -27.47 -26.24
C VAL A 609 -14.65 -26.34 -25.46
N ILE A 610 -14.11 -26.65 -24.29
CA ILE A 610 -13.35 -25.68 -23.48
C ILE A 610 -12.10 -25.23 -24.23
N ASP A 611 -11.37 -26.14 -24.86
CA ASP A 611 -10.19 -25.81 -25.67
C ASP A 611 -10.56 -24.89 -26.84
N GLU A 612 -11.70 -25.13 -27.50
CA GLU A 612 -12.18 -24.30 -28.61
C GLU A 612 -12.62 -22.92 -28.13
N MET A 613 -13.39 -22.85 -27.06
CA MET A 613 -13.79 -21.58 -26.43
C MET A 613 -12.59 -20.77 -25.99
N ALA A 614 -11.64 -21.37 -25.29
CA ALA A 614 -10.42 -20.71 -24.85
C ALA A 614 -9.60 -20.18 -26.02
N PHE A 615 -9.52 -20.96 -27.12
CA PHE A 615 -8.78 -20.56 -28.31
C PHE A 615 -9.42 -19.35 -29.00
N ILE A 616 -10.73 -19.38 -29.24
CA ILE A 616 -11.47 -18.28 -29.88
C ILE A 616 -11.32 -17.01 -29.04
N TYR A 617 -11.50 -17.13 -27.75
CA TYR A 617 -11.52 -16.05 -26.81
C TYR A 617 -10.16 -15.36 -26.69
N CYS A 618 -9.12 -16.13 -26.41
CA CYS A 618 -7.78 -15.58 -26.29
C CYS A 618 -7.27 -15.00 -27.62
N LYS A 619 -7.72 -15.52 -28.74
CA LYS A 619 -7.42 -14.95 -30.06
C LYS A 619 -8.04 -13.56 -30.20
N GLN A 620 -9.31 -13.39 -29.88
CA GLN A 620 -9.98 -12.09 -29.92
C GLN A 620 -9.30 -11.08 -28.98
N PHE A 621 -8.92 -11.50 -27.77
CA PHE A 621 -8.18 -10.66 -26.84
C PHE A 621 -6.81 -10.23 -27.39
N MET A 622 -6.03 -11.16 -27.93
CA MET A 622 -4.70 -10.86 -28.49
C MET A 622 -4.81 -9.97 -29.75
N ASP A 623 -5.81 -10.21 -30.59
CA ASP A 623 -6.10 -9.36 -31.77
C ASP A 623 -6.49 -7.94 -31.31
N ALA A 624 -7.33 -7.78 -30.29
CA ALA A 624 -7.70 -6.50 -29.70
C ALA A 624 -6.50 -5.75 -29.09
N LEU A 625 -5.57 -6.45 -28.43
CA LEU A 625 -4.33 -5.85 -27.94
C LEU A 625 -3.43 -5.34 -29.08
N THR A 626 -3.44 -5.98 -30.22
CA THR A 626 -2.59 -5.61 -31.36
C THR A 626 -3.18 -4.51 -32.23
N ASP A 627 -4.50 -4.47 -32.43
CA ASP A 627 -5.18 -3.43 -33.23
C ASP A 627 -5.26 -2.06 -32.52
N LYS A 628 -5.29 -2.02 -31.19
CA LYS A 628 -5.44 -0.78 -30.38
C LYS A 628 -4.20 0.08 -30.27
N ILE A 629 -3.07 -0.37 -30.78
CA ILE A 629 -1.79 0.36 -30.70
C ILE A 629 -1.72 1.59 -31.60
N SER A 630 -2.69 1.79 -32.51
CA SER A 630 -2.77 2.96 -33.39
C SER A 630 -3.34 4.22 -32.70
N ASP A 631 -4.05 4.13 -31.61
CA ASP A 631 -4.67 5.26 -30.91
C ASP A 631 -3.94 5.67 -29.62
N ARG A 632 -3.30 6.84 -29.67
CA ARG A 632 -2.39 7.41 -28.66
C ARG A 632 -3.01 7.70 -27.27
N TYR A 633 -4.29 7.44 -27.03
CA TYR A 633 -5.00 8.02 -25.88
C TYR A 633 -5.59 7.04 -24.86
N VAL A 634 -5.40 5.74 -24.95
CA VAL A 634 -5.94 4.81 -23.94
C VAL A 634 -4.91 3.76 -23.53
N MET A 635 -4.03 4.16 -22.61
CA MET A 635 -3.35 3.20 -21.73
C MET A 635 -4.32 2.75 -20.62
N ARG A 636 -5.31 1.91 -20.91
CA ARG A 636 -5.84 1.02 -19.88
C ARG A 636 -4.89 -0.15 -19.77
N MET A 637 -4.52 -0.50 -18.53
CA MET A 637 -3.80 -1.72 -18.23
C MET A 637 -4.58 -2.90 -18.84
N PRO A 638 -3.90 -3.91 -19.40
CA PRO A 638 -4.56 -5.14 -19.80
C PRO A 638 -5.34 -5.70 -18.60
N ASP A 639 -6.54 -6.26 -18.85
CA ASP A 639 -7.34 -6.80 -17.77
C ASP A 639 -6.65 -8.02 -17.16
N MET A 640 -6.29 -7.91 -15.88
CA MET A 640 -5.58 -8.95 -15.14
C MET A 640 -6.30 -10.31 -15.18
N ARG A 641 -7.62 -10.32 -15.30
CA ARG A 641 -8.45 -11.53 -15.33
C ARG A 641 -8.19 -12.40 -16.56
N ILE A 642 -7.98 -11.76 -17.71
CA ILE A 642 -7.67 -12.50 -18.95
C ILE A 642 -6.27 -13.10 -18.88
N GLU A 643 -5.34 -12.36 -18.29
CA GLU A 643 -3.98 -12.85 -18.05
C GLU A 643 -3.97 -14.04 -17.10
N GLU A 644 -4.75 -13.98 -16.02
CA GLU A 644 -4.95 -15.07 -15.06
C GLU A 644 -5.59 -16.28 -15.72
N PHE A 645 -6.62 -16.09 -16.55
CA PHE A 645 -7.25 -17.17 -17.31
C PHE A 645 -6.25 -17.83 -18.28
N CYS A 646 -5.53 -17.05 -19.08
CA CYS A 646 -4.53 -17.58 -19.98
C CYS A 646 -3.45 -18.37 -19.23
N ALA A 647 -3.01 -17.85 -18.07
CA ALA A 647 -2.04 -18.51 -17.22
C ALA A 647 -2.59 -19.84 -16.66
N ALA A 648 -3.80 -19.83 -16.11
CA ALA A 648 -4.45 -21.01 -15.56
C ALA A 648 -4.71 -22.08 -16.63
N TYR A 649 -5.15 -21.66 -17.83
CA TYR A 649 -5.35 -22.57 -18.95
C TYR A 649 -4.05 -23.25 -19.41
N MET A 650 -2.93 -22.53 -19.42
CA MET A 650 -1.62 -23.09 -19.77
C MET A 650 -1.04 -23.99 -18.68
N VAL A 651 -1.30 -23.69 -17.37
CA VAL A 651 -0.78 -24.45 -16.22
C VAL A 651 -1.25 -25.90 -16.28
N ALA A 652 -2.48 -26.14 -16.70
CA ALA A 652 -3.08 -27.46 -16.56
C ALA A 652 -2.43 -28.54 -17.45
N MET A 653 -2.09 -28.23 -18.70
CA MET A 653 -1.55 -29.22 -19.66
C MET A 653 -0.80 -28.55 -20.83
N PRO A 654 0.42 -28.00 -20.63
CA PRO A 654 1.09 -27.18 -21.65
C PRO A 654 1.31 -27.90 -22.99
N GLN A 655 1.66 -29.18 -22.99
CA GLN A 655 1.88 -29.93 -24.22
C GLN A 655 0.61 -30.16 -25.02
N LYS A 656 -0.51 -30.42 -24.36
CA LYS A 656 -1.81 -30.59 -25.02
C LYS A 656 -2.29 -29.26 -25.57
N ARG A 657 -2.02 -28.16 -24.89
CA ARG A 657 -2.42 -26.79 -25.27
C ARG A 657 -1.35 -26.06 -26.10
N ARG A 658 -0.40 -26.80 -26.65
CA ARG A 658 0.72 -26.24 -27.43
C ARG A 658 0.27 -25.36 -28.58
N LYS A 659 -0.83 -25.71 -29.27
CA LYS A 659 -1.41 -24.89 -30.35
C LYS A 659 -1.80 -23.51 -29.85
N PHE A 660 -2.51 -23.42 -28.73
CA PHE A 660 -2.87 -22.14 -28.11
C PHE A 660 -1.62 -21.34 -27.73
N ILE A 661 -0.64 -21.99 -27.08
CA ILE A 661 0.58 -21.35 -26.62
C ILE A 661 1.38 -20.78 -27.80
N GLU A 662 1.56 -21.52 -28.88
CA GLU A 662 2.37 -21.10 -30.03
C GLU A 662 1.62 -20.13 -30.95
N GLU A 663 0.37 -20.44 -31.35
CA GLU A 663 -0.37 -19.69 -32.36
C GLU A 663 -1.04 -18.41 -31.83
N ILE A 664 -1.33 -18.34 -30.53
CA ILE A 664 -1.99 -17.18 -29.92
C ILE A 664 -1.01 -16.41 -29.04
N TRP A 665 -0.60 -17.01 -27.92
CA TRP A 665 0.15 -16.28 -26.91
C TRP A 665 1.58 -15.92 -27.37
N LEU A 666 2.39 -16.88 -27.79
CA LEU A 666 3.75 -16.60 -28.25
C LEU A 666 3.79 -15.88 -29.60
N ALA A 667 2.78 -16.06 -30.46
CA ALA A 667 2.68 -15.33 -31.73
C ALA A 667 2.58 -13.81 -31.51
N SER A 668 2.05 -13.34 -30.39
CA SER A 668 2.02 -11.92 -30.04
C SER A 668 3.43 -11.30 -29.93
N SER A 669 4.45 -12.08 -29.65
CA SER A 669 5.84 -11.62 -29.62
C SER A 669 6.40 -11.17 -30.97
N LEU A 670 5.77 -11.60 -32.06
CA LEU A 670 6.19 -11.25 -33.42
C LEU A 670 5.53 -9.97 -33.94
N GLN A 671 4.55 -9.47 -33.23
CA GLN A 671 3.85 -8.24 -33.59
C GLN A 671 4.56 -7.04 -32.97
N ARG A 672 4.75 -5.97 -33.72
CA ARG A 672 5.36 -4.72 -33.23
C ARG A 672 4.39 -4.03 -32.27
N THR A 673 4.60 -4.16 -30.97
CA THR A 673 3.84 -3.44 -29.97
C THR A 673 4.61 -2.21 -29.50
N MET A 674 3.90 -1.11 -29.19
CA MET A 674 4.50 0.11 -28.63
C MET A 674 5.05 -0.05 -27.19
N TYR A 675 4.91 -1.23 -26.60
CA TYR A 675 5.42 -1.56 -25.26
C TYR A 675 6.95 -1.80 -25.21
N HIS A 676 7.71 -1.26 -26.15
CA HIS A 676 9.16 -1.43 -26.21
C HIS A 676 9.94 -0.88 -24.99
N TYR A 677 9.30 -0.03 -24.16
CA TYR A 677 9.98 0.63 -23.05
C TYR A 677 9.91 -0.08 -21.70
N ASP A 678 8.91 -0.92 -21.47
CA ASP A 678 8.85 -1.75 -20.24
C ASP A 678 8.61 -3.22 -20.62
N ARG A 679 9.69 -3.97 -20.69
CA ARG A 679 9.67 -5.40 -21.06
C ARG A 679 8.85 -6.27 -20.09
N ARG A 680 8.54 -5.75 -18.88
CA ARG A 680 7.67 -6.41 -17.88
C ARG A 680 6.20 -6.27 -18.20
N LYS A 681 5.85 -5.32 -19.06
CA LYS A 681 4.46 -5.02 -19.47
C LYS A 681 4.11 -5.60 -20.84
N SER A 682 4.96 -6.44 -21.41
CA SER A 682 4.59 -7.16 -22.64
C SER A 682 3.48 -8.19 -22.34
N PRO A 683 2.55 -8.45 -23.27
CA PRO A 683 1.50 -9.47 -23.07
C PRO A 683 2.05 -10.82 -22.66
N ILE A 684 3.23 -11.18 -23.17
CA ILE A 684 3.94 -12.42 -22.79
C ILE A 684 4.40 -12.36 -21.33
N GLY A 685 5.02 -11.26 -20.94
CA GLY A 685 5.54 -11.09 -19.57
C GLY A 685 4.44 -11.09 -18.53
N LEU A 686 3.32 -10.42 -18.80
CA LEU A 686 2.18 -10.33 -17.88
C LEU A 686 1.55 -11.71 -17.64
N VAL A 687 1.16 -12.40 -18.71
CA VAL A 687 0.57 -13.75 -18.60
C VAL A 687 1.55 -14.74 -17.94
N PHE A 688 2.85 -14.66 -18.28
CA PHE A 688 3.84 -15.56 -17.71
C PHE A 688 4.12 -15.29 -16.23
N ASN A 689 4.01 -14.05 -15.78
CA ASN A 689 4.10 -13.71 -14.37
C ASN A 689 2.97 -14.35 -13.56
N HIS A 690 1.73 -14.25 -14.04
CA HIS A 690 0.58 -14.94 -13.42
C HIS A 690 0.78 -16.45 -13.42
N TYR A 691 1.28 -17.01 -14.54
CA TYR A 691 1.62 -18.43 -14.62
C TYR A 691 2.62 -18.85 -13.54
N CYS A 692 3.74 -18.13 -13.40
CA CYS A 692 4.77 -18.44 -12.41
C CYS A 692 4.24 -18.37 -10.98
N TYR A 693 3.30 -17.46 -10.69
CA TYR A 693 2.63 -17.35 -9.39
C TYR A 693 1.74 -18.56 -9.07
N MET A 694 1.15 -19.19 -10.10
CA MET A 694 0.28 -20.37 -9.98
C MET A 694 1.05 -21.69 -9.89
N VAL A 695 2.37 -21.70 -10.09
CA VAL A 695 3.18 -22.90 -9.96
C VAL A 695 3.13 -23.42 -8.51
N THR A 696 2.96 -24.72 -8.39
CA THR A 696 2.92 -25.45 -7.12
C THR A 696 3.82 -26.68 -7.21
N PRO A 697 4.15 -27.36 -6.12
CA PRO A 697 4.89 -28.63 -6.19
C PRO A 697 4.20 -29.72 -7.05
N ALA A 698 2.88 -29.65 -7.17
CA ALA A 698 2.11 -30.64 -7.94
C ALA A 698 2.18 -30.41 -9.46
N ASN A 699 2.40 -29.19 -9.93
CA ASN A 699 2.42 -28.85 -11.36
C ASN A 699 3.80 -28.37 -11.87
N LYS A 700 4.86 -28.51 -11.06
CA LYS A 700 6.21 -28.04 -11.41
C LYS A 700 6.76 -28.61 -12.73
N ASP A 701 6.38 -29.82 -13.10
CA ASP A 701 6.79 -30.42 -14.36
C ASP A 701 6.18 -29.71 -15.57
N TYR A 702 4.96 -29.17 -15.43
CA TYR A 702 4.32 -28.39 -16.47
C TYR A 702 5.02 -27.05 -16.68
N PHE A 703 5.59 -26.46 -15.63
CA PHE A 703 6.40 -25.25 -15.73
C PHE A 703 7.60 -25.45 -16.68
N TRP A 704 8.33 -26.54 -16.52
CA TRP A 704 9.48 -26.81 -17.39
C TRP A 704 9.06 -27.16 -18.82
N GLN A 705 7.92 -27.83 -19.00
CA GLN A 705 7.36 -28.08 -20.34
C GLN A 705 7.01 -26.76 -21.06
N LEU A 706 6.37 -25.83 -20.37
CA LEU A 706 6.07 -24.51 -20.93
C LEU A 706 7.36 -23.74 -21.22
N TRP A 707 8.30 -23.74 -20.31
CA TRP A 707 9.60 -23.10 -20.48
C TRP A 707 10.33 -23.62 -21.74
N GLU A 708 10.30 -24.93 -21.99
CA GLU A 708 10.87 -25.52 -23.20
C GLU A 708 10.15 -25.09 -24.48
N ILE A 709 8.81 -25.01 -24.46
CA ILE A 709 8.03 -24.51 -25.61
C ILE A 709 8.42 -23.05 -25.93
N MET A 710 8.52 -22.20 -24.89
CA MET A 710 8.96 -20.81 -25.04
C MET A 710 10.38 -20.70 -25.61
N PHE A 711 11.28 -21.54 -25.12
CA PHE A 711 12.68 -21.58 -25.55
C PHE A 711 12.81 -22.02 -27.02
N GLU A 712 12.07 -23.07 -27.44
CA GLU A 712 12.01 -23.51 -28.83
C GLU A 712 11.46 -22.45 -29.75
N TRP A 713 10.38 -21.76 -29.29
CA TRP A 713 9.81 -20.62 -30.02
C TRP A 713 10.80 -19.48 -30.19
N TYR A 714 11.52 -19.13 -29.13
CA TYR A 714 12.57 -18.12 -29.17
C TYR A 714 13.63 -18.48 -30.21
N LYS A 715 14.13 -19.70 -30.21
CA LYS A 715 15.13 -20.16 -31.16
C LYS A 715 14.65 -20.13 -32.61
N LYS A 716 13.40 -20.51 -32.84
CA LYS A 716 12.80 -20.60 -34.16
C LYS A 716 12.56 -19.22 -34.79
N ASN A 717 12.10 -18.29 -33.98
CA ASN A 717 11.58 -17.01 -34.46
C ASN A 717 12.47 -15.81 -34.09
N ASN A 718 13.57 -16.01 -33.36
CA ASN A 718 14.41 -14.94 -32.79
C ASN A 718 13.60 -13.90 -32.01
N ALA A 719 12.58 -14.34 -31.27
CA ALA A 719 11.59 -13.52 -30.56
C ALA A 719 12.19 -12.99 -29.26
N LYS A 720 12.94 -11.88 -29.32
CA LYS A 720 13.69 -11.29 -28.18
C LYS A 720 12.81 -10.92 -27.00
N GLU A 721 11.51 -10.67 -27.20
CA GLU A 721 10.54 -10.34 -26.17
C GLU A 721 10.24 -11.49 -25.22
N VAL A 722 10.48 -12.74 -25.64
CA VAL A 722 10.30 -13.91 -24.78
C VAL A 722 11.47 -14.08 -23.80
N LEU A 723 12.64 -13.55 -24.11
CA LEU A 723 13.85 -13.73 -23.31
C LEU A 723 13.73 -13.18 -21.86
N PRO A 724 13.20 -11.98 -21.61
CA PRO A 724 12.99 -11.49 -20.24
C PRO A 724 12.14 -12.44 -19.42
N SER A 725 11.04 -12.94 -19.98
CA SER A 725 10.15 -13.89 -19.30
C SER A 725 10.85 -15.20 -18.93
N LEU A 726 11.65 -15.74 -19.84
CA LEU A 726 12.45 -16.95 -19.57
C LEU A 726 13.45 -16.77 -18.42
N MET A 727 14.06 -15.58 -18.32
CA MET A 727 15.08 -15.28 -17.32
C MET A 727 14.49 -14.82 -15.98
N LEU A 728 13.40 -14.05 -16.00
CA LEU A 728 12.79 -13.44 -14.81
C LEU A 728 11.67 -14.29 -14.20
N SER A 729 11.36 -15.46 -14.75
CA SER A 729 10.30 -16.35 -14.24
C SER A 729 10.42 -16.66 -12.73
N PHE A 730 11.63 -16.70 -12.22
CA PHE A 730 11.90 -16.98 -10.81
C PHE A 730 11.65 -15.81 -9.86
N ASP A 731 11.55 -14.59 -10.40
CA ASP A 731 11.33 -13.38 -9.59
C ASP A 731 9.92 -13.34 -8.97
N VAL A 732 8.95 -13.88 -9.67
CA VAL A 732 7.53 -13.93 -9.27
C VAL A 732 7.10 -15.23 -8.61
N MET A 733 7.94 -16.26 -8.60
CA MET A 733 7.65 -17.54 -7.93
C MET A 733 7.56 -17.38 -6.41
N LYS A 734 6.71 -18.18 -5.78
CA LYS A 734 6.61 -18.24 -4.31
C LYS A 734 7.96 -18.66 -3.70
N PRO A 735 8.42 -18.02 -2.61
CA PRO A 735 9.71 -18.35 -1.99
C PRO A 735 9.87 -19.82 -1.61
N SER A 736 8.79 -20.49 -1.18
CA SER A 736 8.79 -21.91 -0.83
C SER A 736 9.12 -22.83 -2.01
N LEU A 737 8.80 -22.42 -3.24
CA LEU A 737 9.15 -23.18 -4.45
C LEU A 737 10.63 -23.04 -4.82
N LEU A 738 11.23 -21.90 -4.49
CA LEU A 738 12.66 -21.67 -4.73
C LEU A 738 13.56 -22.47 -3.77
N GLU A 739 12.99 -23.10 -2.75
CA GLU A 739 13.66 -24.08 -1.89
C GLU A 739 13.56 -25.52 -2.44
N ASP A 740 12.67 -25.76 -3.42
CA ASP A 740 12.53 -27.07 -4.07
C ASP A 740 13.73 -27.35 -4.99
N TRP A 741 14.46 -28.40 -4.65
CA TRP A 741 15.67 -28.83 -5.40
C TRP A 741 15.40 -29.12 -6.89
N GLU A 742 14.25 -29.66 -7.24
CA GLU A 742 13.95 -30.01 -8.62
C GLU A 742 13.69 -28.77 -9.48
N ILE A 743 13.02 -27.74 -8.93
CA ILE A 743 12.88 -26.46 -9.59
C ILE A 743 14.24 -25.81 -9.78
N VAL A 744 15.06 -25.82 -8.77
CA VAL A 744 16.37 -25.19 -8.81
C VAL A 744 17.33 -25.90 -9.72
N ASN A 745 17.37 -27.24 -9.70
CA ASN A 745 18.20 -28.03 -10.59
C ASN A 745 17.76 -27.87 -12.06
N GLY A 746 16.45 -27.80 -12.29
CA GLY A 746 15.89 -27.42 -13.59
C GLY A 746 16.33 -26.02 -14.03
N ALA A 747 16.28 -25.03 -13.15
CA ALA A 747 16.75 -23.69 -13.41
C ALA A 747 18.22 -23.69 -13.87
N ASN A 748 19.11 -24.35 -13.17
CA ASN A 748 20.51 -24.47 -13.55
C ASN A 748 20.69 -25.06 -14.95
N LYS A 749 19.98 -26.13 -15.24
CA LYS A 749 20.04 -26.82 -16.56
C LYS A 749 19.59 -25.90 -17.70
N TYR A 750 18.45 -25.23 -17.51
CA TYR A 750 17.82 -24.43 -18.56
C TYR A 750 18.51 -23.09 -18.76
N ILE A 751 18.98 -22.46 -17.70
CA ILE A 751 19.75 -21.21 -17.78
C ILE A 751 21.08 -21.45 -18.45
N ASN A 752 21.78 -22.55 -18.17
CA ASN A 752 22.99 -22.90 -18.88
C ASN A 752 22.74 -23.10 -20.39
N LYS A 753 21.63 -23.74 -20.74
CA LYS A 753 21.21 -23.92 -22.13
C LYS A 753 20.98 -22.57 -22.84
N LEU A 754 20.39 -21.61 -22.13
CA LEU A 754 20.14 -20.27 -22.64
C LEU A 754 21.42 -19.45 -22.79
N LEU A 755 22.31 -19.49 -21.80
CA LEU A 755 23.59 -18.78 -21.81
C LEU A 755 24.56 -19.30 -22.88
N HIS A 756 24.46 -20.56 -23.22
CA HIS A 756 25.24 -21.13 -24.35
C HIS A 756 24.84 -20.53 -25.70
N ILE A 757 23.56 -20.14 -25.84
CA ILE A 757 23.04 -19.61 -27.11
C ILE A 757 23.16 -18.07 -27.15
N LEU A 758 23.03 -17.39 -25.98
CA LEU A 758 23.02 -15.95 -25.86
C LEU A 758 23.96 -15.45 -24.76
N PRO A 759 25.27 -15.58 -24.97
CA PRO A 759 26.23 -15.22 -23.93
C PRO A 759 26.27 -13.73 -23.60
N GLN A 760 25.75 -12.84 -24.47
CA GLN A 760 25.77 -11.39 -24.25
C GLN A 760 24.44 -10.86 -23.69
N GLU A 761 23.31 -11.32 -24.17
CA GLU A 761 21.97 -10.82 -23.80
C GLU A 761 21.47 -11.46 -22.49
N GLY A 762 21.78 -12.73 -22.24
CA GLY A 762 21.37 -13.44 -21.02
C GLY A 762 22.06 -12.93 -19.74
N VAL A 763 23.26 -12.38 -19.88
CA VAL A 763 24.08 -11.91 -18.74
C VAL A 763 23.46 -10.72 -18.00
N SER A 764 22.73 -9.85 -18.70
CA SER A 764 22.06 -8.71 -18.06
C SER A 764 20.98 -9.10 -17.06
N TYR A 765 20.43 -10.32 -17.14
CA TYR A 765 19.40 -10.81 -16.23
C TYR A 765 19.96 -11.67 -15.09
N LEU A 766 21.20 -12.12 -15.19
CA LEU A 766 21.82 -13.00 -14.18
C LEU A 766 21.92 -12.40 -12.78
N PRO A 767 22.20 -11.09 -12.58
CA PRO A 767 22.23 -10.51 -11.26
C PRO A 767 20.91 -10.68 -10.49
N TRP A 768 19.79 -10.46 -11.17
CA TRP A 768 18.45 -10.66 -10.60
C TRP A 768 18.20 -12.13 -10.22
N LEU A 769 18.64 -13.03 -11.08
CA LEU A 769 18.51 -14.45 -10.84
C LEU A 769 19.34 -14.90 -9.63
N VAL A 770 20.57 -14.42 -9.53
CA VAL A 770 21.46 -14.70 -8.38
C VAL A 770 20.86 -14.23 -7.07
N CYS A 771 20.33 -13.00 -7.04
CA CYS A 771 19.64 -12.48 -5.85
C CYS A 771 18.45 -13.34 -5.46
N ARG A 772 17.68 -13.81 -6.42
CA ARG A 772 16.42 -14.50 -6.14
C ARG A 772 16.57 -15.97 -5.78
N ILE A 773 17.40 -16.71 -6.53
CA ILE A 773 17.60 -18.16 -6.33
C ILE A 773 18.65 -18.41 -5.23
N GLY A 774 19.51 -17.46 -4.98
CA GLY A 774 20.64 -17.59 -4.07
C GLY A 774 21.87 -18.22 -4.75
N PHE A 775 23.05 -17.93 -4.18
CA PHE A 775 24.33 -18.30 -4.79
C PHE A 775 24.61 -19.82 -4.75
N LYS A 776 24.09 -20.52 -3.77
CA LYS A 776 24.26 -22.00 -3.61
C LYS A 776 23.75 -22.80 -4.79
N TRP A 777 22.92 -22.20 -5.62
CA TRP A 777 22.27 -22.83 -6.77
C TRP A 777 22.98 -22.57 -8.10
N LEU A 778 23.90 -21.60 -8.13
CA LEU A 778 24.73 -21.35 -9.32
C LEU A 778 25.90 -22.33 -9.32
N MET A 779 25.77 -23.39 -10.13
CA MET A 779 26.83 -24.34 -10.33
C MET A 779 28.08 -23.69 -10.96
N PRO A 780 29.29 -24.20 -10.72
CA PRO A 780 30.53 -23.59 -11.22
C PRO A 780 30.54 -23.32 -12.73
N ASP A 781 29.77 -24.06 -13.52
CA ASP A 781 29.69 -23.86 -14.97
C ASP A 781 28.91 -22.59 -15.35
N CYS A 782 27.88 -22.19 -14.57
CA CYS A 782 27.20 -20.90 -14.75
C CYS A 782 28.17 -19.76 -14.47
N LEU A 783 29.00 -19.88 -13.45
CA LEU A 783 29.93 -18.86 -13.02
C LEU A 783 31.04 -18.60 -14.04
N ARG A 784 31.52 -19.61 -14.77
CA ARG A 784 32.48 -19.44 -15.87
C ARG A 784 31.90 -18.61 -17.02
N HIS A 785 30.58 -18.65 -17.25
CA HIS A 785 29.92 -17.81 -18.24
C HIS A 785 29.76 -16.40 -17.75
N ILE A 786 29.49 -16.20 -16.43
CA ILE A 786 29.35 -14.88 -15.78
C ILE A 786 30.67 -14.13 -15.81
N ASP A 787 31.78 -14.78 -15.42
CA ASP A 787 33.12 -14.16 -15.43
C ASP A 787 33.50 -13.65 -16.82
N LYS A 788 33.38 -14.49 -17.84
CA LYS A 788 33.66 -14.07 -19.23
C LYS A 788 32.75 -12.97 -19.74
N ALA A 789 31.54 -12.88 -19.24
CA ALA A 789 30.56 -11.90 -19.67
C ALA A 789 30.72 -10.55 -18.94
N ILE A 790 31.04 -10.57 -17.64
CA ILE A 790 31.41 -9.37 -16.88
C ILE A 790 32.68 -8.74 -17.46
N LEU A 791 33.68 -9.55 -17.78
CA LEU A 791 34.92 -9.08 -18.40
C LEU A 791 34.73 -8.52 -19.82
N ARG A 792 33.74 -9.00 -20.58
CA ARG A 792 33.44 -8.50 -21.93
C ARG A 792 32.51 -7.29 -21.96
N GLN A 793 31.71 -7.08 -20.94
CA GLN A 793 30.83 -5.92 -20.78
C GLN A 793 31.55 -4.65 -20.30
N SER A 794 32.88 -4.56 -20.55
CA SER A 794 33.66 -3.41 -20.17
C SER A 794 32.97 -2.11 -20.59
N SER A 795 32.84 -1.19 -19.63
CA SER A 795 32.69 0.26 -19.76
C SER A 795 31.43 0.85 -20.44
N ARG A 796 30.56 0.13 -21.09
CA ARG A 796 29.42 0.73 -21.83
C ARG A 796 28.04 0.53 -21.18
N ASP A 797 27.88 -0.42 -20.28
CA ASP A 797 26.59 -0.68 -19.62
C ASP A 797 26.69 -0.53 -18.09
N ARG A 798 26.59 0.74 -17.69
CA ARG A 798 26.60 1.15 -16.27
C ARG A 798 25.49 0.49 -15.45
N HIS A 799 24.35 0.24 -16.06
CA HIS A 799 23.18 -0.34 -15.40
C HIS A 799 23.43 -1.80 -14.96
N SER A 800 24.01 -2.62 -15.82
CA SER A 800 24.35 -4.00 -15.47
C SER A 800 25.40 -4.10 -14.37
N MET A 801 26.35 -3.17 -14.31
CA MET A 801 27.36 -3.14 -13.25
C MET A 801 26.75 -2.84 -11.88
N ILE A 802 25.82 -1.89 -11.80
CA ILE A 802 25.10 -1.57 -10.56
C ILE A 802 24.26 -2.78 -10.11
N GLN A 803 23.59 -3.46 -11.01
CA GLN A 803 22.82 -4.65 -10.69
C GLN A 803 23.69 -5.77 -10.12
N TRP A 804 24.89 -5.99 -10.68
CA TRP A 804 25.84 -6.97 -10.15
C TRP A 804 26.40 -6.56 -8.78
N GLN A 805 26.64 -5.28 -8.56
CA GLN A 805 27.06 -4.78 -7.26
C GLN A 805 26.00 -5.02 -6.21
N ASN A 806 24.74 -4.68 -6.51
CA ASN A 806 23.62 -4.92 -5.61
C ASN A 806 23.45 -6.41 -5.32
N ALA A 807 23.58 -7.27 -6.35
CA ALA A 807 23.47 -8.71 -6.18
C ALA A 807 24.53 -9.28 -5.24
N VAL A 808 25.77 -8.89 -5.38
CA VAL A 808 26.85 -9.38 -4.49
C VAL A 808 26.74 -8.80 -3.09
N GLU A 809 26.22 -7.59 -2.94
CA GLU A 809 25.95 -6.94 -1.65
C GLU A 809 24.81 -7.65 -0.92
N ASP A 810 23.67 -7.90 -1.57
CA ASP A 810 22.53 -8.64 -1.03
C ASP A 810 22.93 -10.04 -0.53
N LEU A 811 23.77 -10.75 -1.31
CA LEU A 811 24.29 -12.06 -0.91
C LEU A 811 25.23 -11.99 0.30
N TYR A 812 25.98 -10.92 0.42
CA TYR A 812 26.88 -10.66 1.57
C TYR A 812 26.09 -10.27 2.81
N ASP A 813 25.04 -9.46 2.66
CA ASP A 813 24.23 -8.97 3.77
C ASP A 813 23.34 -10.08 4.38
N ASP A 814 22.89 -11.05 3.59
CA ASP A 814 22.21 -12.23 4.12
C ASP A 814 23.18 -13.11 4.91
N ALA A 815 23.04 -13.09 6.24
CA ALA A 815 23.93 -13.82 7.15
C ALA A 815 24.01 -15.34 6.84
N LYS A 816 22.92 -15.97 6.42
CA LYS A 816 22.88 -17.40 6.09
C LYS A 816 23.68 -17.70 4.82
N THR A 817 23.48 -16.88 3.78
CA THR A 817 24.18 -17.01 2.50
C THR A 817 25.66 -16.70 2.68
N ARG A 818 26.00 -15.63 3.39
CA ARG A 818 27.39 -15.28 3.73
C ARG A 818 28.14 -16.41 4.43
N ASP A 819 27.53 -17.03 5.43
CA ASP A 819 28.09 -18.17 6.14
C ASP A 819 28.21 -19.43 5.28
N ALA A 820 27.25 -19.69 4.39
CA ALA A 820 27.28 -20.79 3.45
C ALA A 820 28.43 -20.65 2.43
N ILE A 821 28.62 -19.46 1.87
CA ILE A 821 29.75 -19.15 0.98
C ILE A 821 31.07 -19.34 1.72
N ARG A 822 31.19 -18.86 2.96
CA ARG A 822 32.42 -18.97 3.75
C ARG A 822 32.81 -20.40 4.07
N LYS A 823 31.82 -21.28 4.31
CA LYS A 823 32.03 -22.69 4.69
C LYS A 823 32.26 -23.62 3.50
N ASN A 824 31.97 -23.21 2.28
CA ASN A 824 32.07 -24.02 1.07
C ASN A 824 33.13 -23.45 0.13
N ASP A 825 34.27 -24.16 0.00
CA ASP A 825 35.41 -23.68 -0.77
C ASP A 825 35.08 -23.48 -2.26
N ALA A 826 34.23 -24.30 -2.86
CA ALA A 826 33.83 -24.17 -4.27
C ALA A 826 32.94 -22.91 -4.48
N LEU A 827 31.98 -22.69 -3.59
CA LEU A 827 31.15 -21.47 -3.62
C LEU A 827 31.99 -20.24 -3.37
N ARG A 828 32.91 -20.29 -2.41
CA ARG A 828 33.79 -19.15 -2.09
C ARG A 828 34.68 -18.80 -3.27
N ALA A 829 35.32 -19.79 -3.91
CA ALA A 829 36.17 -19.58 -5.08
C ALA A 829 35.37 -18.91 -6.22
N ALA A 830 34.18 -19.40 -6.49
CA ALA A 830 33.31 -18.87 -7.51
C ALA A 830 32.83 -17.41 -7.21
N TYR A 831 32.48 -17.15 -5.96
CA TYR A 831 32.11 -15.81 -5.54
C TYR A 831 33.28 -14.82 -5.62
N LEU A 832 34.47 -15.27 -5.25
CA LEU A 832 35.71 -14.48 -5.41
C LEU A 832 36.02 -14.16 -6.88
N GLU A 833 35.74 -15.06 -7.82
CA GLU A 833 35.89 -14.79 -9.26
C GLU A 833 34.97 -13.66 -9.72
N ILE A 834 33.69 -13.67 -9.30
CA ILE A 834 32.73 -12.58 -9.60
C ILE A 834 33.23 -11.26 -9.00
N LEU A 835 33.61 -11.28 -7.74
CA LEU A 835 34.11 -10.07 -7.06
C LEU A 835 35.37 -9.51 -7.76
N ASN A 836 36.31 -10.35 -8.20
CA ASN A 836 37.48 -9.94 -8.95
C ASN A 836 37.09 -9.34 -10.32
N GLY A 837 36.11 -9.90 -11.01
CA GLY A 837 35.56 -9.33 -12.23
C GLY A 837 34.97 -7.93 -12.03
N LEU A 838 34.21 -7.73 -10.96
CA LEU A 838 33.63 -6.43 -10.58
C LEU A 838 34.72 -5.42 -10.16
N ILE A 839 35.73 -5.86 -9.42
CA ILE A 839 36.89 -5.03 -9.02
C ILE A 839 37.67 -4.56 -10.25
N SER A 840 37.89 -5.43 -11.23
CA SER A 840 38.55 -5.08 -12.49
C SER A 840 37.79 -4.02 -13.29
N ASN A 841 36.48 -3.90 -13.04
CA ASN A 841 35.59 -2.86 -13.60
C ASN A 841 35.35 -1.68 -12.63
N GLY A 842 36.10 -1.57 -11.54
CA GLY A 842 36.12 -0.41 -10.66
C GLY A 842 35.15 -0.49 -9.47
N SER A 843 34.55 -1.66 -9.13
CA SER A 843 33.67 -1.79 -7.98
C SER A 843 34.42 -1.78 -6.65
N ALA A 844 34.19 -0.74 -5.85
CA ALA A 844 34.72 -0.63 -4.51
C ALA A 844 34.03 -1.58 -3.51
N ILE A 845 32.72 -1.77 -3.63
CA ILE A 845 31.93 -2.66 -2.78
C ILE A 845 32.40 -4.10 -2.94
N ALA A 846 32.56 -4.57 -4.19
CA ALA A 846 33.08 -5.91 -4.46
C ALA A 846 34.46 -6.14 -3.83
N TYR A 847 35.27 -5.11 -3.79
CA TYR A 847 36.57 -5.16 -3.16
C TYR A 847 36.48 -5.35 -1.64
N LEU A 848 35.60 -4.60 -0.96
CA LEU A 848 35.39 -4.73 0.49
C LEU A 848 34.82 -6.08 0.88
N ILE A 849 33.86 -6.59 0.08
CA ILE A 849 33.29 -7.93 0.29
C ILE A 849 34.36 -9.00 0.08
N ARG A 850 35.23 -8.87 -0.91
CA ARG A 850 36.30 -9.83 -1.17
C ARG A 850 37.24 -9.99 0.02
N ASP A 851 37.59 -8.90 0.69
CA ASP A 851 38.47 -8.94 1.86
C ASP A 851 37.92 -9.75 3.03
N TYR A 852 36.60 -9.86 3.11
CA TYR A 852 35.95 -10.71 4.12
C TYR A 852 36.20 -12.21 3.86
N TYR A 853 36.39 -12.61 2.59
CA TYR A 853 36.50 -14.03 2.21
C TYR A 853 37.93 -14.51 1.93
N ILE A 854 38.88 -13.59 1.78
CA ILE A 854 40.30 -13.90 1.69
C ILE A 854 40.89 -14.07 3.08
#